data_dc5bce0b96398e5c0861d4dbcbe9b21f
#
_entry.id   dc5bce0b96398e5c0861d4dbcbe9b21f
#
_cell.length_a   1.000
_cell.length_b   1.000
_cell.length_c   1.000
_cell.angle_alpha   90.00
_cell.angle_beta   90.00
_cell.angle_gamma   90.00
#
_symmetry.space_group_name_H-M   'P 1'
#
loop_
_entity.id
_entity.type
_entity.pdbx_description
1 polymer ?
#
loop_
_entity_poly.entity_id
_entity_poly.type
_entity_poly.pdbx_seq_one_letter_code
_entity_poly.pdbx_strand_id
1 'polypeptide(L)'
;MKKTLLLITMCLFAGFAMDNPVSQAAATRVANQFWQSVLHGQGQLRSMSWQYSEIYLFVGDQGGFVMVSADDCARPVIGYSLHGSLSLDTLPIQLSHRMEAYCGLIAEGKSKRVSASAADAAQWEQLMSGIEPKDGDNDDRVGPLLETHWHQDGGYALLTPQHTPTGCAATAQAQLMRYWRYPAFGHGYETYNCPPYGAQSADFSHTLYDWGNMPDQVSLGSPYEQQMAVSTLMFHVGVSLHMGYAPGGSAAAGVVGRPGVPSIDNSLKDHFYYSRNMRPIFKTDGYTDQQWADSLVAELRLHHPIVYCGVAPEGGHGFVCDGYEYRGGRVFFHFNFGWSGNGDGYYTVDDICPNVSPTGEVGSVYHFNQSNQALLGAVPDYGLHVSDSMLTFTREGGSRQLFFCGIDTASAGGGESSLVISADQPWVTVERIGVEPTGAAVNPCRYVFAVEENTSGSERQATVTFTQERPGTPAGVSSVSVTVVQTYYSPEEYCPLTVVMESTRGGGWEGGAHLSFESLSGYVYGTAALASGSSATVEVEVAPHDVNVVFHHGGGTDRYINYRVLNRHGDELVRVDYAFMNGGTHFIEWPCARLGIEEQPAEASTCRVWPNPAHDVLHIEAAALLRAELYDTYGRRVATTSGSDMDLAGLPAGGYILRAVTDKGVSETRKLKIVISD
;
A
#
# COMPACT_ATOMS: atom_id res chain seq x y z
N MET A 1 31.72 -7.17 -79.93
CA MET A 1 31.11 -6.22 -79.01
C MET A 1 29.70 -6.71 -78.65
N LYS A 2 29.57 -7.46 -77.59
CA LYS A 2 28.25 -7.91 -77.05
C LYS A 2 27.96 -7.10 -75.80
N LYS A 3 26.91 -6.27 -75.83
CA LYS A 3 26.37 -5.56 -74.69
C LYS A 3 25.45 -6.49 -73.94
N THR A 4 25.88 -6.91 -72.76
CA THR A 4 25.04 -7.66 -71.82
C THR A 4 24.21 -6.63 -71.02
N LEU A 5 22.89 -6.66 -71.22
CA LEU A 5 21.91 -5.89 -70.50
C LEU A 5 21.64 -6.55 -69.15
N LEU A 6 22.11 -5.94 -68.07
CA LEU A 6 21.84 -6.39 -66.71
C LEU A 6 20.47 -5.87 -66.30
N LEU A 7 19.45 -6.74 -66.25
CA LEU A 7 18.12 -6.43 -65.74
C LEU A 7 18.20 -6.47 -64.22
N ILE A 8 18.25 -5.31 -63.57
CA ILE A 8 18.09 -5.20 -62.11
C ILE A 8 16.60 -5.31 -61.85
N THR A 9 16.16 -6.46 -61.40
CA THR A 9 14.83 -6.65 -60.84
C THR A 9 14.83 -5.98 -59.46
N MET A 10 14.36 -4.73 -59.42
CA MET A 10 14.04 -4.06 -58.16
C MET A 10 12.78 -4.73 -57.59
N CYS A 11 12.98 -5.69 -56.67
CA CYS A 11 11.90 -6.11 -55.80
C CYS A 11 11.47 -4.87 -54.99
N LEU A 12 10.39 -4.23 -55.38
CA LEU A 12 9.64 -3.33 -54.53
C LEU A 12 9.09 -4.18 -53.35
N PHE A 13 9.82 -4.18 -52.26
CA PHE A 13 9.19 -4.44 -50.97
C PHE A 13 8.26 -3.27 -50.73
N ALA A 14 7.00 -3.43 -51.11
CA ALA A 14 5.91 -2.61 -50.56
C ALA A 14 5.80 -3.03 -49.09
N GLY A 15 6.52 -2.36 -48.22
CA GLY A 15 6.23 -2.40 -46.80
C GLY A 15 4.77 -2.00 -46.65
N PHE A 16 3.96 -2.85 -46.15
CA PHE A 16 2.62 -2.49 -45.71
C PHE A 16 2.76 -1.50 -44.57
N ALA A 17 2.89 -0.21 -44.90
CA ALA A 17 2.60 0.80 -43.89
C ALA A 17 1.12 0.67 -43.60
N MET A 18 0.79 0.20 -42.41
CA MET A 18 -0.56 0.27 -41.93
C MET A 18 -0.85 1.74 -41.70
N ASP A 19 -1.81 2.29 -42.45
CA ASP A 19 -2.31 3.62 -42.17
C ASP A 19 -3.27 3.57 -41.00
N ASN A 20 -2.92 4.23 -39.89
CA ASN A 20 -3.82 4.45 -38.77
C ASN A 20 -5.21 4.90 -39.26
N PRO A 21 -6.32 4.35 -38.75
CA PRO A 21 -6.60 3.35 -37.70
C PRO A 21 -6.73 1.92 -38.26
N VAL A 22 -6.62 0.92 -37.38
CA VAL A 22 -6.80 -0.49 -37.70
C VAL A 22 -8.27 -0.78 -37.96
N SER A 23 -8.58 -1.37 -39.14
CA SER A 23 -9.94 -1.76 -39.46
C SER A 23 -10.38 -3.02 -38.67
N GLN A 24 -11.70 -3.19 -38.46
CA GLN A 24 -12.22 -4.42 -37.83
C GLN A 24 -11.82 -5.68 -38.58
N ALA A 25 -11.73 -5.62 -39.91
CA ALA A 25 -11.28 -6.75 -40.74
C ALA A 25 -9.82 -7.11 -40.48
N ALA A 26 -8.94 -6.10 -40.33
CA ALA A 26 -7.54 -6.28 -39.95
C ALA A 26 -7.42 -6.86 -38.54
N ALA A 27 -8.15 -6.29 -37.59
CA ALA A 27 -8.18 -6.80 -36.22
C ALA A 27 -8.69 -8.24 -36.13
N THR A 28 -9.70 -8.59 -36.91
CA THR A 28 -10.21 -9.99 -36.99
C THR A 28 -9.13 -10.96 -37.52
N ARG A 29 -8.38 -10.51 -38.53
CA ARG A 29 -7.27 -11.33 -39.06
C ARG A 29 -6.18 -11.54 -38.02
N VAL A 30 -5.75 -10.48 -37.34
CA VAL A 30 -4.77 -10.51 -36.27
C VAL A 30 -5.23 -11.41 -35.13
N ALA A 31 -6.49 -11.27 -34.66
CA ALA A 31 -7.02 -12.08 -33.60
C ALA A 31 -7.03 -13.59 -33.95
N ASN A 32 -7.53 -13.93 -35.16
CA ASN A 32 -7.57 -15.33 -35.58
C ASN A 32 -6.18 -15.92 -35.79
N GLN A 33 -5.26 -15.16 -36.37
CA GLN A 33 -3.88 -15.63 -36.54
C GLN A 33 -3.22 -15.87 -35.17
N PHE A 34 -3.36 -14.92 -34.27
CA PHE A 34 -2.82 -15.05 -32.91
C PHE A 34 -3.45 -16.23 -32.15
N TRP A 35 -4.78 -16.40 -32.25
CA TRP A 35 -5.52 -17.49 -31.62
C TRP A 35 -5.06 -18.86 -32.11
N GLN A 36 -4.90 -19.01 -33.42
CA GLN A 36 -4.56 -20.31 -34.04
C GLN A 36 -3.08 -20.63 -33.96
N SER A 37 -2.21 -19.68 -34.34
CA SER A 37 -0.79 -19.92 -34.52
C SER A 37 0.05 -19.71 -33.26
N VAL A 38 -0.37 -18.84 -32.37
CA VAL A 38 0.40 -18.51 -31.15
C VAL A 38 -0.18 -19.20 -29.93
N LEU A 39 -1.52 -19.16 -29.78
CA LEU A 39 -2.18 -19.73 -28.60
C LEU A 39 -2.64 -21.19 -28.80
N HIS A 40 -2.67 -21.71 -30.03
CA HIS A 40 -3.26 -23.00 -30.37
C HIS A 40 -4.69 -23.14 -29.81
N GLY A 41 -5.44 -22.06 -29.83
CA GLY A 41 -6.77 -21.95 -29.24
C GLY A 41 -7.79 -22.86 -29.94
N GLN A 42 -8.69 -23.44 -29.15
CA GLN A 42 -9.75 -24.31 -29.66
C GLN A 42 -10.97 -23.47 -30.09
N GLY A 43 -11.68 -23.92 -31.14
CA GLY A 43 -12.89 -23.27 -31.61
C GLY A 43 -12.64 -22.01 -32.43
N GLN A 44 -13.70 -21.22 -32.62
CA GLN A 44 -13.70 -20.00 -33.43
C GLN A 44 -13.90 -18.75 -32.58
N LEU A 45 -13.21 -17.68 -32.98
CA LEU A 45 -13.38 -16.36 -32.36
C LEU A 45 -14.56 -15.64 -33.00
N ARG A 46 -15.34 -14.94 -32.17
CA ARG A 46 -16.40 -14.02 -32.59
C ARG A 46 -16.11 -12.61 -32.05
N SER A 47 -16.23 -11.62 -32.95
CA SER A 47 -16.14 -10.21 -32.52
C SER A 47 -17.33 -9.85 -31.63
N MET A 48 -17.04 -9.18 -30.53
CA MET A 48 -18.02 -8.70 -29.57
C MET A 48 -18.01 -7.18 -29.50
N SER A 49 -19.16 -6.57 -29.50
CA SER A 49 -19.29 -5.14 -29.18
C SER A 49 -19.12 -4.93 -27.68
N TRP A 50 -18.32 -3.97 -27.29
CA TRP A 50 -18.11 -3.57 -25.91
C TRP A 50 -17.83 -2.06 -25.80
N GLN A 51 -17.61 -1.57 -24.59
CA GLN A 51 -17.53 -0.12 -24.30
C GLN A 51 -16.21 0.56 -24.73
N TYR A 52 -15.17 -0.20 -24.99
CA TYR A 52 -13.82 0.36 -25.30
C TYR A 52 -13.62 0.48 -26.81
N SER A 53 -13.79 1.69 -27.36
CA SER A 53 -13.71 1.96 -28.81
C SER A 53 -12.32 1.78 -29.40
N GLU A 54 -11.28 1.92 -28.58
CA GLU A 54 -9.87 1.81 -29.02
C GLU A 54 -9.35 0.37 -28.98
N ILE A 55 -10.20 -0.61 -28.63
CA ILE A 55 -9.84 -2.01 -28.50
C ILE A 55 -10.94 -2.88 -29.11
N TYR A 56 -10.59 -3.78 -30.01
CA TYR A 56 -11.47 -4.83 -30.50
C TYR A 56 -11.44 -6.04 -29.59
N LEU A 57 -12.59 -6.58 -29.23
CA LEU A 57 -12.73 -7.80 -28.43
C LEU A 57 -13.22 -8.96 -29.28
N PHE A 58 -12.53 -10.08 -29.20
CA PHE A 58 -12.91 -11.35 -29.83
C PHE A 58 -13.02 -12.42 -28.76
N VAL A 59 -14.12 -13.15 -28.73
CA VAL A 59 -14.41 -14.20 -27.73
C VAL A 59 -14.55 -15.55 -28.40
N GLY A 60 -13.90 -16.55 -27.83
CA GLY A 60 -13.93 -17.93 -28.30
C GLY A 60 -15.26 -18.63 -27.98
N ASP A 61 -15.79 -19.44 -28.90
CA ASP A 61 -17.02 -20.21 -28.72
C ASP A 61 -16.87 -21.33 -27.67
N GLN A 62 -15.64 -21.72 -27.37
CA GLN A 62 -15.28 -22.71 -26.35
C GLN A 62 -14.71 -22.05 -25.07
N GLY A 63 -14.83 -20.73 -24.95
CA GLY A 63 -14.21 -19.91 -23.92
C GLY A 63 -12.91 -19.23 -24.39
N GLY A 64 -12.38 -18.36 -23.56
CA GLY A 64 -11.23 -17.52 -23.88
C GLY A 64 -11.56 -16.28 -24.68
N PHE A 65 -10.60 -15.41 -24.86
CA PHE A 65 -10.75 -14.17 -25.64
C PHE A 65 -9.40 -13.64 -26.15
N VAL A 66 -9.45 -12.75 -27.15
CA VAL A 66 -8.32 -11.95 -27.63
C VAL A 66 -8.77 -10.49 -27.77
N MET A 67 -7.95 -9.55 -27.31
CA MET A 67 -8.13 -8.11 -27.41
C MET A 67 -7.08 -7.53 -28.38
N VAL A 68 -7.53 -6.81 -29.39
CA VAL A 68 -6.67 -6.25 -30.43
C VAL A 68 -6.79 -4.74 -30.46
N SER A 69 -5.68 -4.02 -30.59
CA SER A 69 -5.67 -2.56 -30.71
C SER A 69 -6.46 -2.09 -31.92
N ALA A 70 -7.21 -0.98 -31.79
CA ALA A 70 -7.87 -0.31 -32.89
C ALA A 70 -6.96 0.68 -33.67
N ASP A 71 -5.69 0.78 -33.28
CA ASP A 71 -4.70 1.63 -33.93
C ASP A 71 -3.32 0.98 -33.88
N ASP A 72 -2.55 1.14 -34.96
CA ASP A 72 -1.23 0.53 -35.07
C ASP A 72 -0.13 1.25 -34.29
N CYS A 73 -0.40 2.43 -33.71
CA CYS A 73 0.54 3.08 -32.78
C CYS A 73 0.79 2.27 -31.50
N ALA A 74 -0.05 1.27 -31.24
CA ALA A 74 0.11 0.34 -30.13
C ALA A 74 0.32 -1.10 -30.65
N ARG A 75 0.74 -2.00 -29.77
CA ARG A 75 0.89 -3.42 -30.08
C ARG A 75 -0.41 -4.04 -30.59
N PRO A 76 -0.33 -5.04 -31.50
CA PRO A 76 -1.53 -5.65 -32.08
C PRO A 76 -2.41 -6.37 -31.04
N VAL A 77 -1.83 -7.17 -30.14
CA VAL A 77 -2.57 -7.91 -29.11
C VAL A 77 -2.31 -7.27 -27.76
N ILE A 78 -3.39 -6.74 -27.13
CA ILE A 78 -3.35 -6.03 -25.85
C ILE A 78 -3.54 -7.01 -24.68
N GLY A 79 -4.34 -8.05 -24.90
CA GLY A 79 -4.63 -9.07 -23.88
C GLY A 79 -5.34 -10.28 -24.45
N TYR A 80 -5.24 -11.40 -23.76
CA TYR A 80 -5.92 -12.64 -24.14
C TYR A 80 -6.12 -13.58 -22.95
N SER A 81 -6.98 -14.57 -23.14
CA SER A 81 -7.09 -15.72 -22.27
C SER A 81 -7.49 -16.94 -23.11
N LEU A 82 -6.99 -18.12 -22.76
CA LEU A 82 -7.40 -19.39 -23.39
C LEU A 82 -8.63 -20.01 -22.74
N HIS A 83 -8.96 -19.59 -21.52
CA HIS A 83 -10.01 -20.21 -20.71
C HIS A 83 -10.93 -19.17 -20.09
N GLY A 84 -12.10 -19.63 -19.64
CA GLY A 84 -13.08 -18.79 -18.97
C GLY A 84 -13.96 -17.99 -19.93
N SER A 85 -14.86 -17.22 -19.36
CA SER A 85 -15.76 -16.30 -20.07
C SER A 85 -15.59 -14.90 -19.54
N LEU A 86 -15.55 -13.93 -20.46
CA LEU A 86 -15.55 -12.52 -20.10
C LEU A 86 -17.00 -12.04 -20.01
N SER A 87 -17.47 -11.72 -18.80
CA SER A 87 -18.76 -11.08 -18.59
C SER A 87 -18.63 -9.58 -18.86
N LEU A 88 -19.28 -9.08 -19.90
CA LEU A 88 -19.21 -7.67 -20.27
C LEU A 88 -20.02 -6.77 -19.31
N ASP A 89 -21.02 -7.34 -18.62
CA ASP A 89 -21.85 -6.62 -17.65
C ASP A 89 -21.15 -6.46 -16.29
N THR A 90 -20.15 -7.29 -16.02
CA THR A 90 -19.42 -7.32 -14.73
C THR A 90 -17.94 -7.56 -14.95
N LEU A 91 -17.26 -6.64 -15.64
CA LEU A 91 -15.83 -6.71 -15.80
C LEU A 91 -15.15 -6.57 -14.43
N PRO A 92 -14.14 -7.40 -14.13
CA PRO A 92 -13.30 -7.16 -12.97
C PRO A 92 -12.73 -5.74 -13.01
N ILE A 93 -12.78 -5.04 -11.88
CA ILE A 93 -12.39 -3.63 -11.80
C ILE A 93 -10.95 -3.40 -12.28
N GLN A 94 -10.05 -4.35 -12.00
CA GLN A 94 -8.66 -4.30 -12.45
C GLN A 94 -8.53 -4.38 -13.98
N LEU A 95 -9.37 -5.20 -14.61
CA LEU A 95 -9.39 -5.30 -16.06
C LEU A 95 -9.96 -4.02 -16.69
N SER A 96 -11.02 -3.45 -16.11
CA SER A 96 -11.60 -2.19 -16.56
C SER A 96 -10.56 -1.06 -16.52
N HIS A 97 -9.86 -0.88 -15.40
CA HIS A 97 -8.81 0.12 -15.24
C HIS A 97 -7.69 -0.03 -16.28
N ARG A 98 -7.31 -1.28 -16.55
CA ARG A 98 -6.27 -1.55 -17.53
C ARG A 98 -6.71 -1.24 -18.96
N MET A 99 -7.97 -1.57 -19.29
CA MET A 99 -8.52 -1.24 -20.62
C MET A 99 -8.64 0.26 -20.83
N GLU A 100 -9.05 1.00 -19.82
CA GLU A 100 -9.08 2.47 -19.85
C GLU A 100 -7.70 3.08 -20.06
N ALA A 101 -6.69 2.59 -19.34
CA ALA A 101 -5.31 3.04 -19.51
C ALA A 101 -4.83 2.76 -20.93
N TYR A 102 -5.07 1.59 -21.49
CA TYR A 102 -4.74 1.29 -22.88
C TYR A 102 -5.52 2.18 -23.86
N CYS A 103 -6.81 2.39 -23.66
CA CYS A 103 -7.59 3.32 -24.49
C CYS A 103 -7.04 4.73 -24.45
N GLY A 104 -6.65 5.22 -23.27
CA GLY A 104 -6.00 6.52 -23.12
C GLY A 104 -4.70 6.63 -23.91
N LEU A 105 -3.81 5.63 -23.77
CA LEU A 105 -2.55 5.58 -24.49
C LEU A 105 -2.74 5.52 -26.02
N ILE A 106 -3.67 4.70 -26.51
CA ILE A 106 -3.98 4.58 -27.94
C ILE A 106 -4.56 5.88 -28.46
N ALA A 107 -5.52 6.50 -27.76
CA ALA A 107 -6.11 7.78 -28.14
C ALA A 107 -5.07 8.91 -28.16
N GLU A 108 -4.15 8.93 -27.22
CA GLU A 108 -3.04 9.87 -27.19
C GLU A 108 -2.08 9.65 -28.38
N GLY A 109 -1.68 8.38 -28.62
CA GLY A 109 -0.85 8.01 -29.77
C GLY A 109 -1.46 8.46 -31.10
N LYS A 110 -2.75 8.20 -31.27
CA LYS A 110 -3.53 8.68 -32.46
C LYS A 110 -3.50 10.20 -32.57
N SER A 111 -3.76 10.93 -31.49
CA SER A 111 -3.80 12.38 -31.50
C SER A 111 -2.45 13.01 -31.86
N LYS A 112 -1.37 12.40 -31.42
CA LYS A 112 0.02 12.80 -31.65
C LYS A 112 0.62 12.21 -32.94
N ARG A 113 -0.12 11.34 -33.65
CA ARG A 113 0.36 10.58 -34.83
C ARG A 113 1.67 9.84 -34.53
N VAL A 114 1.72 9.16 -33.38
CA VAL A 114 2.86 8.35 -33.00
C VAL A 114 2.92 7.13 -33.89
N SER A 115 4.06 6.85 -34.49
CA SER A 115 4.26 5.61 -35.25
C SER A 115 4.51 4.45 -34.28
N ALA A 116 4.13 3.24 -34.67
CA ALA A 116 4.47 2.01 -33.97
C ALA A 116 5.97 1.92 -33.65
N SER A 117 6.33 1.35 -32.52
CA SER A 117 7.72 0.93 -32.31
C SER A 117 8.13 -0.09 -33.39
N ALA A 118 9.43 -0.22 -33.66
CA ALA A 118 9.91 -1.21 -34.64
C ALA A 118 9.46 -2.64 -34.28
N ALA A 119 9.38 -2.96 -33.00
CA ALA A 119 8.91 -4.27 -32.51
C ALA A 119 7.40 -4.43 -32.73
N ASP A 120 6.59 -3.44 -32.42
CA ASP A 120 5.13 -3.49 -32.61
C ASP A 120 4.78 -3.56 -34.11
N ALA A 121 5.47 -2.77 -34.96
CA ALA A 121 5.30 -2.79 -36.40
C ALA A 121 5.62 -4.18 -37.00
N ALA A 122 6.70 -4.81 -36.57
CA ALA A 122 7.06 -6.17 -36.98
C ALA A 122 6.00 -7.20 -36.55
N GLN A 123 5.45 -7.05 -35.35
CA GLN A 123 4.41 -7.93 -34.85
C GLN A 123 3.08 -7.76 -35.61
N TRP A 124 2.72 -6.51 -35.97
CA TRP A 124 1.59 -6.22 -36.85
C TRP A 124 1.76 -6.88 -38.20
N GLU A 125 2.93 -6.72 -38.84
CA GLU A 125 3.24 -7.32 -40.14
C GLU A 125 3.16 -8.86 -40.11
N GLN A 126 3.72 -9.48 -39.08
CA GLN A 126 3.69 -10.93 -38.86
C GLN A 126 2.25 -11.46 -38.76
N LEU A 127 1.45 -10.88 -37.84
CA LEU A 127 0.06 -11.33 -37.63
C LEU A 127 -0.86 -11.00 -38.81
N MET A 128 -0.58 -9.95 -39.55
CA MET A 128 -1.34 -9.58 -40.76
C MET A 128 -0.98 -10.44 -41.97
N SER A 129 0.28 -10.85 -42.13
CA SER A 129 0.71 -11.64 -43.29
C SER A 129 0.20 -13.07 -43.23
N GLY A 130 -0.16 -13.59 -42.04
CA GLY A 130 -0.58 -14.97 -41.87
C GLY A 130 0.53 -15.98 -42.17
N ILE A 131 1.77 -15.54 -42.19
CA ILE A 131 2.94 -16.41 -42.38
C ILE A 131 3.16 -17.12 -41.05
N GLU A 132 2.94 -18.44 -41.02
CA GLU A 132 3.40 -19.23 -39.88
C GLU A 132 4.92 -19.10 -39.79
N PRO A 133 5.48 -18.99 -38.57
CA PRO A 133 6.92 -19.05 -38.39
C PRO A 133 7.43 -20.36 -39.07
N LYS A 134 8.36 -20.26 -40.01
CA LYS A 134 9.02 -21.46 -40.52
C LYS A 134 9.73 -22.13 -39.35
N ASP A 135 9.51 -23.42 -39.18
CA ASP A 135 10.30 -24.25 -38.26
C ASP A 135 11.80 -23.95 -38.49
N GLY A 136 12.41 -23.21 -37.56
CA GLY A 136 13.83 -22.82 -37.64
C GLY A 136 14.14 -21.39 -37.24
N ASP A 137 13.21 -20.42 -37.42
CA ASP A 137 13.33 -19.04 -36.96
C ASP A 137 12.09 -18.65 -36.10
N ASN A 138 12.00 -19.27 -34.93
CA ASN A 138 10.93 -18.93 -33.98
C ASN A 138 11.32 -17.61 -33.31
N ASP A 139 10.87 -16.48 -33.89
CA ASP A 139 11.05 -15.12 -33.33
C ASP A 139 10.05 -14.86 -32.19
N ASP A 140 9.51 -15.91 -31.56
CA ASP A 140 8.69 -15.83 -30.37
C ASP A 140 9.60 -15.54 -29.18
N ARG A 141 9.76 -14.26 -28.91
CA ARG A 141 10.59 -13.74 -27.84
C ARG A 141 9.99 -12.48 -27.23
N VAL A 142 10.30 -12.25 -25.97
CA VAL A 142 10.01 -11.03 -25.26
C VAL A 142 11.24 -10.62 -24.47
N GLY A 143 11.53 -9.33 -24.48
CA GLY A 143 12.55 -8.72 -23.65
C GLY A 143 13.99 -8.89 -24.15
N PRO A 144 14.96 -8.57 -23.29
CA PRO A 144 14.79 -8.15 -21.88
C PRO A 144 13.86 -6.95 -21.69
N LEU A 145 12.97 -7.03 -20.69
CA LEU A 145 12.03 -5.93 -20.37
C LEU A 145 12.66 -4.86 -19.49
N LEU A 146 13.57 -5.24 -18.60
CA LEU A 146 14.26 -4.32 -17.72
C LEU A 146 15.46 -3.68 -18.44
N GLU A 147 15.57 -2.37 -18.31
CA GLU A 147 16.75 -1.62 -18.73
C GLU A 147 17.75 -1.48 -17.57
N THR A 148 17.30 -1.73 -16.34
CA THR A 148 18.10 -1.55 -15.13
C THR A 148 19.15 -2.65 -14.97
N HIS A 149 20.35 -2.24 -14.54
CA HIS A 149 21.43 -3.11 -14.10
C HIS A 149 21.80 -2.73 -12.65
N TRP A 150 20.83 -2.79 -11.76
CA TRP A 150 21.00 -2.35 -10.39
C TRP A 150 21.80 -3.36 -9.56
N HIS A 151 22.34 -2.87 -8.45
CA HIS A 151 23.15 -3.63 -7.51
C HIS A 151 22.67 -3.43 -6.08
N GLN A 152 23.29 -4.12 -5.15
CA GLN A 152 22.89 -4.10 -3.74
C GLN A 152 23.77 -3.14 -2.90
N ASP A 153 24.90 -2.70 -3.42
CA ASP A 153 25.92 -1.94 -2.69
C ASP A 153 26.13 -0.52 -3.26
N GLY A 154 27.00 0.24 -2.62
CA GLY A 154 27.43 1.57 -3.08
C GLY A 154 26.29 2.57 -3.08
N GLY A 155 26.04 3.25 -4.22
CA GLY A 155 24.99 4.26 -4.36
C GLY A 155 23.56 3.78 -4.13
N TYR A 156 23.34 2.47 -4.13
CA TYR A 156 22.04 1.86 -3.83
C TYR A 156 21.76 1.73 -2.32
N ALA A 157 22.81 1.70 -1.50
CA ALA A 157 22.76 1.39 -0.07
C ALA A 157 22.98 2.62 0.83
N LEU A 158 22.77 3.85 0.33
CA LEU A 158 23.05 5.06 1.13
C LEU A 158 22.19 5.19 2.38
N LEU A 159 20.96 4.66 2.36
CA LEU A 159 20.01 4.75 3.47
C LEU A 159 19.93 3.47 4.31
N THR A 160 20.53 2.38 3.88
CA THR A 160 20.60 1.17 4.71
C THR A 160 21.50 1.39 5.92
N PRO A 161 21.24 0.71 7.05
CA PRO A 161 22.04 0.91 8.25
C PRO A 161 23.51 0.56 8.00
N GLN A 162 24.41 1.52 8.30
CA GLN A 162 25.86 1.43 8.05
C GLN A 162 26.22 1.09 6.60
N HIS A 163 25.37 1.44 5.63
CA HIS A 163 25.54 1.15 4.21
C HIS A 163 25.69 -0.35 3.91
N THR A 164 25.01 -1.21 4.68
CA THR A 164 24.93 -2.64 4.39
C THR A 164 24.22 -2.87 3.07
N PRO A 165 24.51 -3.97 2.34
CA PRO A 165 23.80 -4.30 1.10
C PRO A 165 22.28 -4.25 1.25
N THR A 166 21.56 -3.77 0.24
CA THR A 166 20.10 -3.66 0.23
C THR A 166 19.39 -5.02 0.32
N GLY A 167 20.05 -6.09 -0.12
CA GLY A 167 19.50 -7.43 -0.22
C GLY A 167 18.83 -7.74 -1.57
N CYS A 168 18.96 -8.96 -2.02
CA CYS A 168 18.51 -9.40 -3.35
C CYS A 168 16.99 -9.23 -3.56
N ALA A 169 16.19 -9.53 -2.53
CA ALA A 169 14.73 -9.38 -2.61
C ALA A 169 14.32 -7.92 -2.79
N ALA A 170 14.96 -6.98 -2.06
CA ALA A 170 14.71 -5.56 -2.21
C ALA A 170 15.12 -5.06 -3.60
N THR A 171 16.27 -5.51 -4.10
CA THR A 171 16.76 -5.15 -5.44
C THR A 171 15.84 -5.67 -6.55
N ALA A 172 15.40 -6.93 -6.47
CA ALA A 172 14.49 -7.53 -7.44
C ALA A 172 13.13 -6.79 -7.49
N GLN A 173 12.55 -6.51 -6.32
CA GLN A 173 11.29 -5.76 -6.25
C GLN A 173 11.46 -4.33 -6.76
N ALA A 174 12.53 -3.64 -6.38
CA ALA A 174 12.78 -2.27 -6.80
C ALA A 174 12.99 -2.16 -8.32
N GLN A 175 13.68 -3.11 -8.96
CA GLN A 175 13.83 -3.15 -10.42
C GLN A 175 12.50 -3.40 -11.13
N LEU A 176 11.65 -4.30 -10.60
CA LEU A 176 10.29 -4.49 -11.11
C LEU A 176 9.48 -3.20 -11.00
N MET A 177 9.54 -2.50 -9.86
CA MET A 177 8.85 -1.23 -9.66
C MET A 177 9.39 -0.13 -10.60
N ARG A 178 10.69 -0.10 -10.87
CA ARG A 178 11.32 0.85 -11.82
C ARG A 178 10.86 0.60 -13.27
N TYR A 179 10.66 -0.64 -13.67
CA TYR A 179 10.08 -0.95 -14.97
C TYR A 179 8.69 -0.31 -15.14
N TRP A 180 7.84 -0.41 -14.12
CA TRP A 180 6.51 0.19 -14.13
C TRP A 180 6.52 1.70 -13.83
N ARG A 181 7.59 2.26 -13.27
CA ARG A 181 7.66 3.62 -12.69
C ARG A 181 6.46 3.90 -11.79
N TYR A 182 6.17 2.96 -10.89
CA TYR A 182 4.97 2.97 -10.07
C TYR A 182 5.23 2.38 -8.67
N PRO A 183 4.60 2.91 -7.60
CA PRO A 183 3.69 4.06 -7.58
C PRO A 183 4.44 5.40 -7.50
N ALA A 184 3.71 6.52 -7.55
CA ALA A 184 4.29 7.84 -7.30
C ALA A 184 4.59 8.07 -5.80
N PHE A 185 3.75 7.53 -4.92
CA PHE A 185 3.92 7.41 -3.47
C PHE A 185 3.28 6.11 -3.01
N GLY A 186 3.64 5.61 -1.84
CA GLY A 186 3.10 4.37 -1.32
C GLY A 186 1.95 4.56 -0.34
N HIS A 187 1.70 3.54 0.48
CA HIS A 187 0.63 3.49 1.46
C HIS A 187 1.15 3.16 2.86
N GLY A 188 0.75 3.98 3.83
CA GLY A 188 1.02 3.75 5.24
C GLY A 188 2.46 4.05 5.67
N TYR A 189 2.75 3.60 6.85
CA TYR A 189 4.03 3.70 7.53
C TYR A 189 4.39 2.31 8.08
N GLU A 190 5.66 1.93 8.00
CA GLU A 190 6.12 0.66 8.56
C GLU A 190 7.36 0.91 9.42
N THR A 191 7.47 0.13 10.51
CA THR A 191 8.66 0.10 11.33
C THR A 191 8.90 -1.31 11.87
N TYR A 192 10.15 -1.73 11.91
CA TYR A 192 10.55 -3.01 12.51
C TYR A 192 11.92 -2.88 13.17
N ASN A 193 12.23 -3.79 14.09
CA ASN A 193 13.54 -3.83 14.73
C ASN A 193 14.50 -4.75 13.97
N CYS A 194 15.64 -4.20 13.54
CA CYS A 194 16.71 -4.92 12.82
C CYS A 194 17.99 -5.00 13.67
N PRO A 195 18.19 -6.01 14.52
CA PRO A 195 19.42 -6.13 15.29
C PRO A 195 20.65 -6.33 14.39
N PRO A 196 21.80 -5.71 14.68
CA PRO A 196 22.07 -4.84 15.83
C PRO A 196 21.75 -3.35 15.60
N TYR A 197 21.11 -2.99 14.47
CA TYR A 197 20.97 -1.61 13.99
C TYR A 197 19.77 -0.86 14.60
N GLY A 198 18.90 -1.55 15.35
CA GLY A 198 17.70 -0.94 15.94
C GLY A 198 16.55 -0.79 14.96
N ALA A 199 15.65 0.15 15.26
CA ALA A 199 14.46 0.37 14.46
C ALA A 199 14.79 0.90 13.06
N GLN A 200 14.18 0.30 12.06
CA GLN A 200 14.18 0.77 10.67
C GLN A 200 12.74 1.15 10.31
N SER A 201 12.55 2.29 9.68
CA SER A 201 11.20 2.79 9.38
C SER A 201 11.13 3.48 8.02
N ALA A 202 9.94 3.44 7.42
CA ALA A 202 9.63 4.12 6.16
C ALA A 202 8.22 4.69 6.19
N ASP A 203 8.09 5.95 5.79
CA ASP A 203 6.80 6.58 5.50
C ASP A 203 6.53 6.53 4.01
N PHE A 204 5.75 5.54 3.60
CA PHE A 204 5.44 5.32 2.19
C PHE A 204 4.46 6.37 1.66
N SER A 205 3.50 6.77 2.49
CA SER A 205 2.43 7.70 2.11
C SER A 205 2.94 9.10 1.78
N HIS A 206 3.96 9.58 2.48
CA HIS A 206 4.48 10.95 2.34
C HIS A 206 5.81 11.01 1.59
N THR A 207 6.28 9.90 1.02
CA THR A 207 7.47 9.86 0.18
C THR A 207 7.10 9.79 -1.28
N LEU A 208 7.48 10.81 -2.04
CA LEU A 208 7.39 10.79 -3.51
C LEU A 208 8.61 10.06 -4.07
N TYR A 209 8.36 9.00 -4.84
CA TYR A 209 9.43 8.27 -5.56
C TYR A 209 9.79 9.03 -6.83
N ASP A 210 11.03 9.52 -6.88
CA ASP A 210 11.53 10.32 -8.00
C ASP A 210 12.04 9.41 -9.13
N TRP A 211 11.11 8.83 -9.87
CA TRP A 211 11.39 7.92 -10.99
C TRP A 211 12.21 8.59 -12.10
N GLY A 212 12.09 9.91 -12.25
CA GLY A 212 12.86 10.70 -13.23
C GLY A 212 14.36 10.70 -12.94
N ASN A 213 14.74 10.58 -11.67
CA ASN A 213 16.13 10.51 -11.20
C ASN A 213 16.59 9.08 -10.88
N MET A 214 15.88 8.04 -11.31
CA MET A 214 16.31 6.65 -11.17
C MET A 214 16.87 6.13 -12.52
N PRO A 215 18.17 6.27 -12.80
CA PRO A 215 18.78 5.79 -14.04
C PRO A 215 18.90 4.26 -14.04
N ASP A 216 19.30 3.70 -15.17
CA ASP A 216 19.46 2.26 -15.35
C ASP A 216 20.61 1.68 -14.52
N GLN A 217 21.54 2.53 -14.10
CA GLN A 217 22.65 2.17 -13.21
C GLN A 217 23.09 3.36 -12.37
N VAL A 218 23.43 3.13 -11.10
CA VAL A 218 24.06 4.12 -10.19
C VAL A 218 25.38 3.59 -9.64
N SER A 219 26.27 4.54 -9.32
CA SER A 219 27.52 4.27 -8.60
C SER A 219 27.74 5.37 -7.57
N LEU A 220 28.75 5.25 -6.73
CA LEU A 220 29.15 6.33 -5.81
C LEU A 220 29.61 7.61 -6.53
N GLY A 221 29.91 7.53 -7.84
CA GLY A 221 30.26 8.68 -8.67
C GLY A 221 29.06 9.33 -9.38
N SER A 222 27.87 8.75 -9.29
CA SER A 222 26.65 9.31 -9.88
C SER A 222 26.19 10.57 -9.14
N PRO A 223 25.38 11.46 -9.76
CA PRO A 223 24.76 12.59 -9.07
C PRO A 223 24.06 12.15 -7.79
N TYR A 224 24.16 12.96 -6.74
CA TYR A 224 23.61 12.63 -5.42
C TYR A 224 22.09 12.40 -5.45
N GLU A 225 21.38 13.19 -6.25
CA GLU A 225 19.93 13.07 -6.44
C GLU A 225 19.54 11.69 -7.02
N GLN A 226 20.33 11.17 -7.95
CA GLN A 226 20.11 9.83 -8.53
C GLN A 226 20.38 8.73 -7.51
N GLN A 227 21.48 8.86 -6.76
CA GLN A 227 21.78 7.91 -5.69
C GLN A 227 20.68 7.92 -4.63
N MET A 228 20.21 9.09 -4.20
CA MET A 228 19.13 9.22 -3.21
C MET A 228 17.82 8.68 -3.71
N ALA A 229 17.43 8.96 -4.96
CA ALA A 229 16.20 8.44 -5.54
C ALA A 229 16.14 6.91 -5.50
N VAL A 230 17.21 6.25 -5.98
CA VAL A 230 17.30 4.78 -5.98
C VAL A 230 17.42 4.21 -4.57
N SER A 231 18.28 4.81 -3.73
CA SER A 231 18.48 4.34 -2.36
C SER A 231 17.22 4.47 -1.50
N THR A 232 16.42 5.52 -1.71
CA THR A 232 15.13 5.68 -1.03
C THR A 232 14.17 4.54 -1.39
N LEU A 233 14.03 4.23 -2.67
CA LEU A 233 13.20 3.10 -3.10
C LEU A 233 13.70 1.77 -2.52
N MET A 234 15.01 1.50 -2.65
CA MET A 234 15.64 0.28 -2.13
C MET A 234 15.43 0.11 -0.62
N PHE A 235 15.64 1.20 0.15
CA PHE A 235 15.48 1.18 1.59
C PHE A 235 14.02 0.98 1.99
N HIS A 236 13.08 1.69 1.36
CA HIS A 236 11.64 1.53 1.63
C HIS A 236 11.17 0.10 1.31
N VAL A 237 11.59 -0.45 0.18
CA VAL A 237 11.31 -1.87 -0.12
C VAL A 237 11.95 -2.77 0.94
N GLY A 238 13.18 -2.51 1.37
CA GLY A 238 13.82 -3.26 2.45
C GLY A 238 13.04 -3.20 3.77
N VAL A 239 12.51 -2.03 4.13
CA VAL A 239 11.66 -1.87 5.33
C VAL A 239 10.38 -2.67 5.19
N SER A 240 9.69 -2.59 4.07
CA SER A 240 8.44 -3.35 3.83
C SER A 240 8.63 -4.88 3.85
N LEU A 241 9.86 -5.33 3.62
CA LEU A 241 10.25 -6.76 3.67
C LEU A 241 10.82 -7.18 5.03
N HIS A 242 10.92 -6.26 5.99
CA HIS A 242 11.63 -6.47 7.27
C HIS A 242 13.03 -7.06 7.03
N MET A 243 13.81 -6.41 6.17
CA MET A 243 15.13 -6.89 5.75
C MET A 243 16.07 -7.06 6.94
N GLY A 244 16.65 -8.25 7.08
CA GLY A 244 17.73 -8.51 8.02
C GLY A 244 19.04 -7.99 7.45
N TYR A 245 19.34 -6.72 7.71
CA TYR A 245 20.57 -6.06 7.21
C TYR A 245 21.82 -6.65 7.85
N ALA A 246 22.83 -6.93 7.02
CA ALA A 246 24.14 -7.42 7.48
C ALA A 246 25.26 -7.06 6.50
N PRO A 247 26.50 -6.81 6.96
CA PRO A 247 27.62 -6.41 6.10
C PRO A 247 28.00 -7.45 5.03
N GLY A 248 27.75 -8.75 5.32
CA GLY A 248 28.06 -9.84 4.40
C GLY A 248 26.93 -10.19 3.42
N GLY A 249 25.85 -9.44 3.45
CA GLY A 249 24.67 -9.67 2.64
C GLY A 249 23.38 -9.64 3.47
N SER A 250 22.41 -8.89 3.03
CA SER A 250 21.10 -8.73 3.70
C SER A 250 20.08 -9.71 3.15
N ALA A 251 19.21 -10.23 4.02
CA ALA A 251 18.24 -11.26 3.66
C ALA A 251 16.83 -10.93 4.15
N ALA A 252 15.82 -11.15 3.31
CA ALA A 252 14.42 -11.14 3.69
C ALA A 252 14.00 -12.49 4.29
N ALA A 253 13.02 -12.51 5.17
CA ALA A 253 12.48 -13.74 5.76
C ALA A 253 11.77 -14.62 4.74
N GLY A 254 11.23 -14.04 3.67
CA GLY A 254 10.62 -14.71 2.52
C GLY A 254 10.74 -13.87 1.26
N VAL A 255 10.80 -14.51 0.07
CA VAL A 255 10.79 -13.78 -1.19
C VAL A 255 9.38 -13.63 -1.72
N VAL A 256 8.61 -14.71 -1.81
CA VAL A 256 7.21 -14.67 -2.26
C VAL A 256 6.30 -15.59 -1.44
N GLY A 257 5.04 -15.22 -1.32
CA GLY A 257 3.90 -16.08 -1.00
C GLY A 257 3.90 -16.80 0.34
N ARG A 258 4.48 -16.24 1.42
CA ARG A 258 4.40 -16.84 2.76
C ARG A 258 3.41 -16.09 3.64
N PRO A 259 2.24 -16.68 3.98
CA PRO A 259 1.29 -16.05 4.90
C PRO A 259 1.94 -15.71 6.26
N GLY A 260 1.72 -14.48 6.74
CA GLY A 260 2.23 -14.01 8.03
C GLY A 260 3.74 -13.73 8.07
N VAL A 261 4.41 -13.73 6.92
CA VAL A 261 5.83 -13.36 6.78
C VAL A 261 5.92 -12.22 5.77
N PRO A 262 6.65 -11.13 6.06
CA PRO A 262 6.91 -10.09 5.08
C PRO A 262 7.53 -10.68 3.81
N SER A 263 6.91 -10.42 2.67
CA SER A 263 7.29 -10.97 1.37
C SER A 263 6.98 -9.97 0.27
N ILE A 264 7.57 -10.13 -0.91
CA ILE A 264 7.44 -9.18 -2.02
C ILE A 264 5.98 -8.98 -2.44
N ASP A 265 5.19 -10.05 -2.49
CA ASP A 265 3.77 -9.93 -2.84
C ASP A 265 2.95 -9.17 -1.78
N ASN A 266 3.24 -9.34 -0.48
CA ASN A 266 2.62 -8.57 0.59
C ASN A 266 3.09 -7.11 0.54
N SER A 267 4.39 -6.88 0.42
CA SER A 267 4.97 -5.54 0.27
C SER A 267 4.33 -4.75 -0.87
N LEU A 268 4.25 -5.35 -2.06
CA LEU A 268 3.65 -4.72 -3.24
C LEU A 268 2.15 -4.41 -3.06
N LYS A 269 1.39 -5.30 -2.40
CA LYS A 269 -0.05 -5.12 -2.15
C LYS A 269 -0.35 -4.08 -1.08
N ASP A 270 0.42 -4.12 0.01
CA ASP A 270 0.07 -3.39 1.22
C ASP A 270 0.70 -1.99 1.25
N HIS A 271 1.86 -1.81 0.59
CA HIS A 271 2.58 -0.53 0.59
C HIS A 271 2.71 0.14 -0.78
N PHE A 272 2.57 -0.58 -1.90
CA PHE A 272 2.92 -0.02 -3.21
C PHE A 272 1.80 -0.06 -4.25
N TYR A 273 0.55 -0.29 -3.84
CA TYR A 273 -0.63 -0.26 -4.71
C TYR A 273 -0.53 -1.16 -5.94
N TYR A 274 0.04 -2.35 -5.80
CA TYR A 274 0.03 -3.36 -6.85
C TYR A 274 -1.22 -4.26 -6.74
N SER A 275 -1.54 -4.92 -7.83
CA SER A 275 -2.72 -5.78 -7.96
C SER A 275 -2.81 -6.81 -6.81
N ARG A 276 -3.97 -6.89 -6.16
CA ARG A 276 -4.23 -7.92 -5.15
C ARG A 276 -4.40 -9.33 -5.74
N ASN A 277 -4.49 -9.45 -7.08
CA ASN A 277 -4.60 -10.72 -7.80
C ASN A 277 -3.23 -11.33 -8.15
N MET A 278 -2.14 -10.81 -7.62
CA MET A 278 -0.82 -11.44 -7.76
C MET A 278 -0.86 -12.88 -7.26
N ARG A 279 -0.21 -13.77 -8.01
CA ARG A 279 -0.20 -15.20 -7.73
C ARG A 279 1.22 -15.71 -7.55
N PRO A 280 1.66 -15.97 -6.33
CA PRO A 280 2.89 -16.72 -6.10
C PRO A 280 2.69 -18.17 -6.54
N ILE A 281 3.68 -18.71 -7.24
CA ILE A 281 3.75 -20.12 -7.66
C ILE A 281 5.07 -20.72 -7.18
N PHE A 282 5.02 -22.02 -6.84
CA PHE A 282 6.16 -22.77 -6.33
C PHE A 282 6.35 -24.01 -7.20
N LYS A 283 7.54 -24.20 -7.77
CA LYS A 283 7.83 -25.35 -8.62
C LYS A 283 7.66 -26.67 -7.86
N THR A 284 7.85 -26.63 -6.54
CA THR A 284 7.64 -27.77 -5.63
C THR A 284 6.17 -28.22 -5.51
N ASP A 285 5.21 -27.46 -5.99
CA ASP A 285 3.78 -27.81 -5.97
C ASP A 285 3.39 -28.78 -7.10
N GLY A 286 4.38 -29.45 -7.68
CA GLY A 286 4.18 -30.51 -8.66
C GLY A 286 4.20 -30.04 -10.12
N TYR A 287 4.72 -28.85 -10.39
CA TYR A 287 4.96 -28.40 -11.78
C TYR A 287 6.01 -29.27 -12.47
N THR A 288 5.71 -29.73 -13.66
CA THR A 288 6.73 -30.20 -14.59
C THR A 288 7.53 -29.00 -15.13
N ASP A 289 8.75 -29.23 -15.66
CA ASP A 289 9.54 -28.14 -16.25
C ASP A 289 8.80 -27.43 -17.39
N GLN A 290 8.03 -28.19 -18.19
CA GLN A 290 7.21 -27.60 -19.25
C GLN A 290 6.09 -26.71 -18.69
N GLN A 291 5.31 -27.17 -17.71
CA GLN A 291 4.24 -26.38 -17.09
C GLN A 291 4.77 -25.12 -16.39
N TRP A 292 5.96 -25.25 -15.79
CA TRP A 292 6.65 -24.11 -15.20
C TRP A 292 7.03 -23.09 -16.26
N ALA A 293 7.71 -23.55 -17.33
CA ALA A 293 8.10 -22.70 -18.45
C ALA A 293 6.90 -22.03 -19.12
N ASP A 294 5.82 -22.79 -19.37
CA ASP A 294 4.58 -22.25 -19.98
C ASP A 294 3.96 -21.13 -19.12
N SER A 295 4.02 -21.27 -17.78
CA SER A 295 3.52 -20.25 -16.86
C SER A 295 4.32 -18.95 -16.94
N LEU A 296 5.65 -19.06 -17.04
CA LEU A 296 6.53 -17.89 -17.19
C LEU A 296 6.37 -17.23 -18.57
N VAL A 297 6.32 -18.03 -19.64
CA VAL A 297 6.09 -17.53 -21.01
C VAL A 297 4.77 -16.79 -21.11
N ALA A 298 3.69 -17.34 -20.53
CA ALA A 298 2.37 -16.71 -20.54
C ALA A 298 2.38 -15.32 -19.86
N GLU A 299 3.11 -15.18 -18.77
CA GLU A 299 3.24 -13.91 -18.07
C GLU A 299 4.11 -12.91 -18.84
N LEU A 300 5.27 -13.35 -19.35
CA LEU A 300 6.19 -12.51 -20.11
C LEU A 300 5.60 -12.04 -21.44
N ARG A 301 4.73 -12.81 -22.09
CA ARG A 301 3.97 -12.38 -23.27
C ARG A 301 3.08 -11.18 -22.99
N LEU A 302 2.64 -11.00 -21.74
CA LEU A 302 1.93 -9.80 -21.30
C LEU A 302 2.87 -8.61 -21.02
N HIS A 303 4.18 -8.79 -21.21
CA HIS A 303 5.23 -7.86 -20.84
C HIS A 303 5.23 -7.56 -19.33
N HIS A 304 4.98 -8.59 -18.53
CA HIS A 304 5.06 -8.52 -17.08
C HIS A 304 6.37 -9.17 -16.63
N PRO A 305 7.33 -8.39 -16.12
CA PRO A 305 8.51 -8.96 -15.48
C PRO A 305 8.09 -9.74 -14.22
N ILE A 306 8.79 -10.82 -13.97
CA ILE A 306 8.44 -11.79 -12.92
C ILE A 306 9.52 -11.74 -11.85
N VAL A 307 9.15 -11.45 -10.59
CA VAL A 307 10.08 -11.72 -9.49
C VAL A 307 10.24 -13.23 -9.37
N TYR A 308 11.49 -13.67 -9.40
CA TYR A 308 11.89 -15.07 -9.37
C TYR A 308 12.83 -15.34 -8.20
N CYS A 309 12.76 -16.52 -7.65
CA CYS A 309 13.69 -16.96 -6.61
C CYS A 309 14.15 -18.40 -6.91
N GLY A 310 15.42 -18.63 -6.74
CA GLY A 310 16.03 -19.94 -6.77
C GLY A 310 16.98 -20.14 -5.60
N VAL A 311 17.23 -21.40 -5.25
CA VAL A 311 18.16 -21.78 -4.19
C VAL A 311 19.33 -22.56 -4.80
N ALA A 312 20.54 -22.15 -4.47
CA ALA A 312 21.79 -22.83 -4.69
C ALA A 312 22.34 -23.39 -3.37
N PRO A 313 23.35 -24.27 -3.37
CA PRO A 313 24.00 -24.74 -2.14
C PRO A 313 24.55 -23.61 -1.27
N GLU A 314 24.93 -22.50 -1.87
CA GLU A 314 25.50 -21.31 -1.21
C GLU A 314 24.41 -20.40 -0.59
N GLY A 315 23.13 -20.59 -0.98
CA GLY A 315 22.01 -19.81 -0.46
C GLY A 315 20.92 -19.53 -1.50
N GLY A 316 19.84 -18.90 -1.03
CA GLY A 316 18.76 -18.42 -1.90
C GLY A 316 19.07 -17.06 -2.51
N HIS A 317 18.57 -16.81 -3.71
CA HIS A 317 18.67 -15.52 -4.38
C HIS A 317 17.34 -15.14 -5.01
N GLY A 318 16.95 -13.87 -4.83
CA GLY A 318 15.81 -13.24 -5.49
C GLY A 318 16.28 -12.38 -6.65
N PHE A 319 15.68 -12.55 -7.82
CA PHE A 319 16.06 -11.85 -9.05
C PHE A 319 14.84 -11.68 -9.96
N VAL A 320 15.02 -11.12 -11.17
CA VAL A 320 13.90 -10.86 -12.07
C VAL A 320 14.05 -11.69 -13.34
N CYS A 321 12.99 -12.41 -13.70
CA CYS A 321 12.83 -13.01 -15.02
C CYS A 321 12.08 -12.00 -15.89
N ASP A 322 12.74 -11.45 -16.92
CA ASP A 322 12.25 -10.31 -17.67
C ASP A 322 12.26 -10.51 -19.19
N GLY A 323 12.43 -11.74 -19.63
CA GLY A 323 12.36 -12.05 -21.05
C GLY A 323 12.42 -13.55 -21.33
N TYR A 324 12.10 -13.93 -22.54
CA TYR A 324 12.32 -15.28 -23.06
C TYR A 324 12.56 -15.26 -24.56
N GLU A 325 13.20 -16.32 -25.03
CA GLU A 325 13.31 -16.63 -26.46
C GLU A 325 13.36 -18.13 -26.69
N TYR A 326 12.97 -18.58 -27.88
CA TYR A 326 13.12 -19.96 -28.29
C TYR A 326 14.38 -20.13 -29.13
N ARG A 327 15.18 -21.17 -28.83
CA ARG A 327 16.35 -21.57 -29.58
C ARG A 327 16.29 -23.08 -29.80
N GLY A 328 16.23 -23.52 -31.07
CA GLY A 328 16.23 -24.95 -31.40
C GLY A 328 15.10 -25.74 -30.72
N GLY A 329 13.91 -25.17 -30.62
CA GLY A 329 12.75 -25.79 -30.00
C GLY A 329 12.75 -25.79 -28.47
N ARG A 330 13.74 -25.15 -27.83
CA ARG A 330 13.83 -25.02 -26.37
C ARG A 330 13.68 -23.55 -25.96
N VAL A 331 12.92 -23.29 -24.91
CA VAL A 331 12.77 -21.93 -24.36
C VAL A 331 13.92 -21.59 -23.41
N PHE A 332 14.45 -20.39 -23.57
CA PHE A 332 15.44 -19.77 -22.69
C PHE A 332 14.81 -18.51 -22.09
N PHE A 333 14.99 -18.31 -20.80
CA PHE A 333 14.50 -17.15 -20.07
C PHE A 333 15.63 -16.20 -19.75
N HIS A 334 15.41 -14.91 -19.97
CA HIS A 334 16.34 -13.89 -19.54
C HIS A 334 16.12 -13.59 -18.05
N PHE A 335 17.23 -13.57 -17.31
CA PHE A 335 17.26 -13.24 -15.90
C PHE A 335 18.19 -12.05 -15.64
N ASN A 336 17.71 -11.12 -14.84
CA ASN A 336 18.47 -10.01 -14.26
C ASN A 336 18.72 -10.31 -12.78
N PHE A 337 19.98 -10.58 -12.44
CA PHE A 337 20.37 -11.04 -11.10
C PHE A 337 20.50 -9.91 -10.06
N GLY A 338 20.44 -8.63 -10.47
CA GLY A 338 20.66 -7.52 -9.55
C GLY A 338 22.12 -7.42 -9.09
N TRP A 339 23.06 -7.72 -9.98
CA TRP A 339 24.50 -7.74 -9.77
C TRP A 339 25.25 -6.81 -10.74
N SER A 340 24.73 -5.60 -10.99
CA SER A 340 25.28 -4.66 -11.98
C SER A 340 25.37 -5.21 -13.40
N GLY A 341 24.47 -6.12 -13.79
CA GLY A 341 24.51 -6.81 -15.07
C GLY A 341 25.39 -8.06 -15.10
N ASN A 342 26.15 -8.33 -14.03
CA ASN A 342 26.95 -9.54 -13.95
C ASN A 342 26.05 -10.79 -13.93
N GLY A 343 26.28 -11.68 -14.86
CA GLY A 343 25.49 -12.92 -15.01
C GLY A 343 24.14 -12.74 -15.70
N ASP A 344 23.70 -11.53 -15.97
CA ASP A 344 22.44 -11.31 -16.72
C ASP A 344 22.52 -12.02 -18.08
N GLY A 345 21.45 -12.73 -18.44
CA GLY A 345 21.47 -13.52 -19.66
C GLY A 345 20.34 -14.54 -19.73
N TYR A 346 20.45 -15.41 -20.75
CA TYR A 346 19.44 -16.39 -21.09
C TYR A 346 19.80 -17.78 -20.56
N TYR A 347 18.91 -18.37 -19.76
CA TYR A 347 19.06 -19.66 -19.10
C TYR A 347 17.81 -20.51 -19.29
N THR A 348 17.93 -21.82 -19.15
CA THR A 348 16.77 -22.69 -19.06
C THR A 348 16.33 -22.87 -17.61
N VAL A 349 15.06 -23.16 -17.36
CA VAL A 349 14.50 -23.30 -15.99
C VAL A 349 15.04 -24.50 -15.20
N ASP A 350 15.75 -25.41 -15.88
CA ASP A 350 16.45 -26.55 -15.29
C ASP A 350 17.95 -26.29 -15.06
N ASP A 351 18.49 -25.18 -15.61
CA ASP A 351 19.90 -24.82 -15.46
C ASP A 351 20.06 -23.27 -15.42
N ILE A 352 19.65 -22.67 -14.30
CA ILE A 352 19.87 -21.25 -14.02
C ILE A 352 21.25 -21.13 -13.35
N CYS A 353 22.29 -21.01 -14.17
CA CYS A 353 23.68 -21.08 -13.73
C CYS A 353 24.51 -19.91 -14.26
N PRO A 354 24.49 -18.72 -13.62
CA PRO A 354 25.43 -17.65 -13.93
C PRO A 354 26.87 -18.09 -13.56
N ASN A 355 27.76 -18.01 -14.53
CA ASN A 355 29.17 -18.37 -14.33
C ASN A 355 30.02 -17.18 -13.85
N VAL A 356 29.43 -16.35 -13.05
CA VAL A 356 30.07 -15.15 -12.45
C VAL A 356 29.54 -14.91 -11.04
N SER A 357 30.37 -14.30 -10.17
CA SER A 357 29.94 -13.84 -8.85
C SER A 357 29.23 -12.48 -8.93
N PRO A 358 28.57 -12.03 -7.84
CA PRO A 358 28.04 -10.68 -7.74
C PRO A 358 29.09 -9.59 -7.99
N THR A 359 30.36 -9.85 -7.70
CA THR A 359 31.49 -8.94 -7.92
C THR A 359 32.12 -9.08 -9.31
N GLY A 360 31.58 -9.93 -10.17
CA GLY A 360 32.03 -10.11 -11.55
C GLY A 360 33.19 -11.12 -11.71
N GLU A 361 33.55 -11.91 -10.68
CA GLU A 361 34.58 -12.95 -10.79
C GLU A 361 34.06 -14.13 -11.63
N VAL A 362 34.69 -14.37 -12.77
CA VAL A 362 34.37 -15.48 -13.67
C VAL A 362 34.80 -16.80 -13.07
N GLY A 363 33.94 -17.83 -13.22
CA GLY A 363 34.20 -19.17 -12.70
C GLY A 363 33.52 -19.49 -11.36
N SER A 364 32.84 -18.51 -10.76
CA SER A 364 31.93 -18.76 -9.63
C SER A 364 30.62 -19.34 -10.19
N VAL A 365 30.29 -20.56 -9.80
CA VAL A 365 29.15 -21.28 -10.35
C VAL A 365 28.03 -21.34 -9.30
N TYR A 366 26.93 -20.65 -9.55
CA TYR A 366 25.71 -20.72 -8.73
C TYR A 366 24.64 -21.46 -9.52
N HIS A 367 24.06 -22.51 -8.96
CA HIS A 367 22.96 -23.25 -9.56
C HIS A 367 21.65 -22.95 -8.82
N PHE A 368 20.90 -21.94 -9.28
CA PHE A 368 19.61 -21.55 -8.68
C PHE A 368 18.44 -22.44 -9.15
N ASN A 369 18.65 -23.76 -9.08
CA ASN A 369 17.72 -24.74 -9.65
C ASN A 369 16.81 -25.40 -8.60
N GLN A 370 17.00 -25.11 -7.31
CA GLN A 370 16.22 -25.70 -6.23
C GLN A 370 15.17 -24.73 -5.72
N SER A 371 14.02 -25.28 -5.30
CA SER A 371 12.93 -24.53 -4.66
C SER A 371 12.52 -23.26 -5.42
N ASN A 372 12.48 -23.33 -6.75
CA ASN A 372 12.13 -22.19 -7.58
C ASN A 372 10.74 -21.66 -7.26
N GLN A 373 10.64 -20.34 -7.17
CA GLN A 373 9.42 -19.58 -6.87
C GLN A 373 9.30 -18.44 -7.88
N ALA A 374 8.08 -18.10 -8.26
CA ALA A 374 7.83 -16.99 -9.16
C ALA A 374 6.56 -16.22 -8.71
N LEU A 375 6.56 -14.91 -8.87
CA LEU A 375 5.42 -14.05 -8.61
C LEU A 375 4.81 -13.57 -9.92
N LEU A 376 3.65 -14.12 -10.28
CA LEU A 376 2.91 -13.75 -11.48
C LEU A 376 1.90 -12.65 -11.20
N GLY A 377 1.60 -11.80 -12.18
CA GLY A 377 0.62 -10.74 -12.06
C GLY A 377 1.07 -9.56 -11.20
N ALA A 378 2.38 -9.35 -11.04
CA ALA A 378 2.94 -8.21 -10.33
C ALA A 378 2.83 -6.93 -11.18
N VAL A 379 1.60 -6.42 -11.31
CA VAL A 379 1.24 -5.25 -12.12
C VAL A 379 0.64 -4.16 -11.25
N PRO A 380 0.85 -2.87 -11.60
CA PRO A 380 0.22 -1.74 -10.90
C PRO A 380 -1.30 -1.84 -10.81
N ASP A 381 -1.86 -1.41 -9.69
CA ASP A 381 -3.27 -1.07 -9.57
C ASP A 381 -3.42 0.44 -9.78
N TYR A 382 -3.78 0.83 -11.00
CA TYR A 382 -3.93 2.24 -11.38
C TYR A 382 -5.24 2.86 -10.85
N GLY A 383 -5.64 2.51 -9.62
CA GLY A 383 -6.79 3.08 -8.94
C GLY A 383 -6.59 4.54 -8.49
N LEU A 384 -7.59 5.06 -7.77
CA LEU A 384 -7.47 6.35 -7.08
C LEU A 384 -6.80 6.12 -5.72
N HIS A 385 -5.74 6.86 -5.45
CA HIS A 385 -4.99 6.76 -4.21
C HIS A 385 -4.78 8.14 -3.60
N VAL A 386 -4.84 8.22 -2.28
CA VAL A 386 -4.53 9.41 -1.48
C VAL A 386 -3.43 9.07 -0.47
N SER A 387 -2.55 10.03 -0.17
CA SER A 387 -1.50 9.82 0.83
C SER A 387 -2.08 9.62 2.23
N ASP A 388 -3.22 10.27 2.51
CA ASP A 388 -3.88 10.25 3.81
C ASP A 388 -5.36 9.98 3.65
N SER A 389 -5.87 8.96 4.34
CA SER A 389 -7.32 8.70 4.43
C SER A 389 -8.00 9.53 5.52
N MET A 390 -7.22 10.14 6.42
CA MET A 390 -7.69 11.01 7.50
C MET A 390 -6.76 12.20 7.67
N LEU A 391 -7.36 13.39 7.82
CA LEU A 391 -6.66 14.62 8.18
C LEU A 391 -7.25 15.15 9.48
N THR A 392 -6.40 15.53 10.42
CA THR A 392 -6.81 16.04 11.72
C THR A 392 -6.41 17.51 11.89
N PHE A 393 -7.29 18.29 12.51
CA PHE A 393 -7.11 19.71 12.75
C PHE A 393 -7.44 20.08 14.18
N THR A 394 -6.72 21.05 14.75
CA THR A 394 -7.08 21.67 16.02
C THR A 394 -8.29 22.60 15.84
N ARG A 395 -8.80 23.19 16.93
CA ARG A 395 -9.92 24.11 16.90
C ARG A 395 -9.74 25.27 15.92
N GLU A 396 -8.53 25.79 15.82
CA GLU A 396 -8.21 26.95 14.98
C GLU A 396 -8.33 26.63 13.47
N GLY A 397 -8.35 25.34 13.11
CA GLY A 397 -8.34 24.90 11.73
C GLY A 397 -6.98 25.09 11.07
N GLY A 398 -6.98 25.64 9.86
CA GLY A 398 -5.76 25.87 9.08
C GLY A 398 -5.71 25.05 7.81
N SER A 399 -4.50 24.74 7.32
CA SER A 399 -4.33 24.06 6.06
C SER A 399 -3.41 22.84 6.17
N ARG A 400 -3.77 21.75 5.48
CA ARG A 400 -2.93 20.56 5.28
C ARG A 400 -2.89 20.16 3.82
N GLN A 401 -1.82 19.52 3.43
CA GLN A 401 -1.64 19.04 2.06
C GLN A 401 -1.65 17.53 2.03
N LEU A 402 -2.16 16.96 0.94
CA LEU A 402 -2.03 15.55 0.62
C LEU A 402 -1.70 15.34 -0.86
N PHE A 403 -1.20 14.16 -1.18
CA PHE A 403 -1.01 13.70 -2.55
C PHE A 403 -2.20 12.86 -2.99
N PHE A 404 -2.61 13.08 -4.22
CA PHE A 404 -3.64 12.30 -4.90
C PHE A 404 -3.07 11.75 -6.20
N CYS A 405 -3.28 10.48 -6.48
CA CYS A 405 -2.94 9.83 -7.74
C CYS A 405 -4.19 9.21 -8.34
N GLY A 406 -4.40 9.43 -9.63
CA GLY A 406 -5.51 8.89 -10.40
C GLY A 406 -5.18 8.90 -11.89
N ILE A 407 -5.95 8.18 -12.72
CA ILE A 407 -5.62 7.93 -14.13
C ILE A 407 -5.44 9.23 -14.94
N ASP A 408 -6.22 10.27 -14.67
CA ASP A 408 -6.17 11.54 -15.43
C ASP A 408 -5.11 12.53 -14.93
N THR A 409 -4.36 12.22 -13.90
CA THR A 409 -3.32 13.12 -13.38
C THR A 409 -2.10 13.19 -14.32
N ALA A 410 -1.97 12.23 -15.24
CA ALA A 410 -0.86 12.15 -16.19
C ALA A 410 -0.99 13.10 -17.39
N SER A 411 -2.19 13.58 -17.70
CA SER A 411 -2.42 14.43 -18.87
C SER A 411 -2.09 15.89 -18.56
N ALA A 412 -0.81 16.28 -18.71
CA ALA A 412 -0.37 17.70 -18.72
C ALA A 412 -0.90 18.50 -19.92
N GLY A 413 -1.81 17.95 -20.70
CA GLY A 413 -2.40 18.52 -21.92
C GLY A 413 -3.91 18.71 -21.81
N GLY A 414 -4.36 19.65 -20.98
CA GLY A 414 -5.56 20.46 -21.24
C GLY A 414 -6.93 19.80 -21.47
N GLY A 415 -7.13 18.51 -21.23
CA GLY A 415 -8.45 17.91 -21.14
C GLY A 415 -9.00 18.14 -19.73
N GLU A 416 -10.22 18.67 -19.61
CA GLU A 416 -10.90 18.76 -18.32
C GLU A 416 -10.94 17.35 -17.70
N SER A 417 -10.23 17.19 -16.60
CA SER A 417 -10.27 15.99 -15.78
C SER A 417 -11.71 15.75 -15.34
N SER A 418 -12.22 14.54 -15.53
CA SER A 418 -13.53 14.13 -15.02
C SER A 418 -13.53 13.98 -13.49
N LEU A 419 -12.47 14.43 -12.80
CA LEU A 419 -12.35 14.37 -11.34
C LEU A 419 -13.28 15.41 -10.71
N VAL A 420 -14.25 14.90 -9.95
CA VAL A 420 -15.14 15.68 -9.10
C VAL A 420 -14.71 15.55 -7.66
N ILE A 421 -14.54 16.69 -6.99
CA ILE A 421 -14.22 16.73 -5.55
C ILE A 421 -15.44 17.32 -4.84
N SER A 422 -15.96 16.63 -3.85
CA SER A 422 -17.08 17.06 -3.03
C SER A 422 -16.75 16.93 -1.55
N ALA A 423 -17.01 18.01 -0.79
CA ALA A 423 -17.02 17.97 0.66
C ALA A 423 -18.48 17.97 1.15
N ASP A 424 -18.80 17.13 2.12
CA ASP A 424 -20.15 17.02 2.69
C ASP A 424 -20.44 18.16 3.70
N GLN A 425 -19.42 18.92 4.08
CA GLN A 425 -19.51 20.03 5.02
C GLN A 425 -18.88 21.30 4.45
N PRO A 426 -19.52 22.48 4.64
CA PRO A 426 -19.06 23.73 4.04
C PRO A 426 -17.80 24.33 4.69
N TRP A 427 -17.42 23.88 5.88
CA TRP A 427 -16.24 24.36 6.62
C TRP A 427 -14.92 23.72 6.16
N VAL A 428 -14.96 22.81 5.19
CA VAL A 428 -13.79 22.23 4.52
C VAL A 428 -13.80 22.66 3.06
N THR A 429 -12.70 23.25 2.62
CA THR A 429 -12.46 23.55 1.21
C THR A 429 -11.23 22.82 0.71
N VAL A 430 -11.25 22.39 -0.56
CA VAL A 430 -10.15 21.64 -1.18
C VAL A 430 -9.76 22.32 -2.47
N GLU A 431 -8.47 22.62 -2.59
CA GLU A 431 -7.90 23.26 -3.78
C GLU A 431 -6.74 22.42 -4.35
N ARG A 432 -6.72 22.27 -5.67
CA ARG A 432 -5.59 21.67 -6.39
C ARG A 432 -4.46 22.69 -6.53
N ILE A 433 -3.27 22.37 -6.03
CA ILE A 433 -2.08 23.24 -6.17
C ILE A 433 -1.34 22.95 -7.47
N GLY A 434 -1.13 21.68 -7.83
CA GLY A 434 -0.38 21.31 -9.02
C GLY A 434 -0.11 19.82 -9.15
N VAL A 435 0.64 19.48 -10.20
CA VAL A 435 1.15 18.12 -10.45
C VAL A 435 2.61 18.06 -10.02
N GLU A 436 3.00 17.00 -9.33
CA GLU A 436 4.38 16.73 -8.95
C GLU A 436 5.07 15.90 -10.05
N PRO A 437 6.06 16.45 -10.75
CA PRO A 437 6.68 15.78 -11.89
C PRO A 437 7.72 14.75 -11.46
N THR A 438 7.26 13.64 -10.86
CA THR A 438 8.15 12.58 -10.35
C THR A 438 8.69 11.65 -11.43
N GLY A 439 8.23 11.78 -12.68
CA GLY A 439 8.54 10.82 -13.75
C GLY A 439 7.84 9.46 -13.57
N ALA A 440 6.88 9.35 -12.64
CA ALA A 440 6.04 8.19 -12.49
C ALA A 440 5.14 7.96 -13.73
N ALA A 441 4.69 6.72 -13.92
CA ALA A 441 3.70 6.40 -14.96
C ALA A 441 2.42 7.24 -14.79
N VAL A 442 2.05 7.52 -13.53
CA VAL A 442 0.99 8.47 -13.15
C VAL A 442 1.58 9.43 -12.13
N ASN A 443 1.77 10.71 -12.52
CA ASN A 443 2.27 11.72 -11.61
C ASN A 443 1.18 12.15 -10.63
N PRO A 444 1.50 12.35 -9.33
CA PRO A 444 0.52 12.73 -8.34
C PRO A 444 0.18 14.23 -8.43
N CYS A 445 -1.04 14.57 -8.04
CA CYS A 445 -1.44 15.95 -7.81
C CYS A 445 -1.35 16.26 -6.31
N ARG A 446 -1.00 17.50 -6.01
CA ARG A 446 -1.03 18.04 -4.63
C ARG A 446 -2.32 18.82 -4.42
N TYR A 447 -3.00 18.52 -3.33
CA TYR A 447 -4.20 19.20 -2.87
C TYR A 447 -4.01 19.82 -1.50
N VAL A 448 -4.60 21.01 -1.30
CA VAL A 448 -4.69 21.67 0.00
C VAL A 448 -6.10 21.55 0.53
N PHE A 449 -6.23 21.08 1.74
CA PHE A 449 -7.44 21.11 2.54
C PHE A 449 -7.33 22.29 3.47
N ALA A 450 -8.25 23.24 3.35
CA ALA A 450 -8.35 24.36 4.27
C ALA A 450 -9.63 24.20 5.11
N VAL A 451 -9.44 24.31 6.42
CA VAL A 451 -10.47 24.05 7.45
C VAL A 451 -10.65 25.31 8.28
N GLU A 452 -11.90 25.76 8.39
CA GLU A 452 -12.26 26.92 9.19
C GLU A 452 -12.19 26.62 10.71
N GLU A 453 -12.09 27.66 11.55
CA GLU A 453 -12.14 27.54 13.01
C GLU A 453 -13.42 26.80 13.47
N ASN A 454 -13.26 25.88 14.41
CA ASN A 454 -14.37 25.16 15.00
C ASN A 454 -14.97 25.94 16.18
N THR A 455 -16.04 26.65 15.92
CA THR A 455 -16.79 27.42 16.94
C THR A 455 -18.03 26.68 17.47
N SER A 456 -18.22 25.40 17.12
CA SER A 456 -19.44 24.64 17.45
C SER A 456 -19.51 24.19 18.91
N GLY A 457 -18.38 24.20 19.64
CA GLY A 457 -18.28 23.68 21.01
C GLY A 457 -18.27 22.16 21.12
N SER A 458 -18.10 21.45 19.99
CA SER A 458 -17.94 20.00 19.92
C SER A 458 -17.01 19.63 18.78
N GLU A 459 -16.45 18.43 18.84
CA GLU A 459 -15.72 17.87 17.69
C GLU A 459 -16.63 17.75 16.48
N ARG A 460 -16.05 17.91 15.30
CA ARG A 460 -16.78 17.79 14.03
C ARG A 460 -16.00 17.02 13.01
N GLN A 461 -16.72 16.39 12.10
CA GLN A 461 -16.17 15.56 11.04
C GLN A 461 -16.75 15.96 9.70
N ALA A 462 -15.94 15.87 8.66
CA ALA A 462 -16.36 16.00 7.28
C ALA A 462 -15.76 14.87 6.45
N THR A 463 -16.42 14.55 5.35
CA THR A 463 -15.91 13.61 4.34
C THR A 463 -15.69 14.36 3.04
N VAL A 464 -14.47 14.29 2.52
CA VAL A 464 -14.14 14.80 1.19
C VAL A 464 -13.98 13.59 0.26
N THR A 465 -14.77 13.56 -0.80
CA THR A 465 -14.75 12.46 -1.77
C THR A 465 -14.20 12.95 -3.09
N PHE A 466 -13.18 12.27 -3.57
CA PHE A 466 -12.63 12.38 -4.91
C PHE A 466 -13.30 11.31 -5.77
N THR A 467 -14.02 11.75 -6.79
CA THR A 467 -14.78 10.87 -7.68
C THR A 467 -14.31 11.11 -9.10
N GLN A 468 -13.93 10.06 -9.78
CA GLN A 468 -13.57 10.10 -11.19
C GLN A 468 -14.57 9.32 -12.00
N GLU A 469 -15.27 10.03 -12.92
CA GLU A 469 -16.12 9.38 -13.91
C GLU A 469 -15.23 8.72 -14.96
N ARG A 470 -15.54 7.47 -15.27
CA ARG A 470 -14.86 6.71 -16.31
C ARG A 470 -15.80 6.51 -17.48
N PRO A 471 -15.55 7.20 -18.63
CA PRO A 471 -16.36 6.99 -19.81
C PRO A 471 -16.33 5.52 -20.22
N GLY A 472 -17.49 4.89 -20.32
CA GLY A 472 -17.63 3.55 -20.88
C GLY A 472 -17.72 2.38 -19.91
N THR A 473 -17.78 2.60 -18.60
CA THR A 473 -18.03 1.51 -17.62
C THR A 473 -19.44 1.62 -17.03
N PRO A 474 -20.25 0.56 -16.99
CA PRO A 474 -21.61 0.59 -16.42
C PRO A 474 -21.68 0.88 -14.90
N ALA A 475 -20.55 0.74 -14.20
CA ALA A 475 -20.39 1.08 -12.79
C ALA A 475 -19.24 2.08 -12.61
N GLY A 476 -18.97 2.87 -13.62
CA GLY A 476 -17.77 3.58 -13.95
C GLY A 476 -17.36 4.75 -13.09
N VAL A 477 -17.74 4.77 -11.82
CA VAL A 477 -17.28 5.80 -10.87
C VAL A 477 -16.31 5.14 -9.88
N SER A 478 -15.04 5.52 -9.95
CA SER A 478 -14.10 5.24 -8.87
C SER A 478 -14.15 6.40 -7.88
N SER A 479 -14.13 6.09 -6.60
CA SER A 479 -14.06 7.12 -5.58
C SER A 479 -13.09 6.71 -4.46
N VAL A 480 -12.41 7.71 -3.90
CA VAL A 480 -11.65 7.60 -2.65
C VAL A 480 -12.03 8.76 -1.76
N SER A 481 -12.16 8.50 -0.46
CA SER A 481 -12.57 9.50 0.49
C SER A 481 -11.49 9.79 1.52
N VAL A 482 -11.45 11.06 1.95
CA VAL A 482 -10.61 11.56 3.04
C VAL A 482 -11.53 12.05 4.15
N THR A 483 -11.35 11.51 5.35
CA THR A 483 -12.04 11.96 6.54
C THR A 483 -11.29 13.15 7.14
N VAL A 484 -11.98 14.24 7.38
CA VAL A 484 -11.44 15.42 8.08
C VAL A 484 -12.05 15.47 9.47
N VAL A 485 -11.22 15.38 10.51
CA VAL A 485 -11.64 15.45 11.91
C VAL A 485 -11.09 16.71 12.53
N GLN A 486 -11.93 17.46 13.19
CA GLN A 486 -11.51 18.69 13.87
C GLN A 486 -11.97 18.72 15.32
N THR A 487 -11.00 18.81 16.24
CA THR A 487 -11.29 19.02 17.66
C THR A 487 -11.85 20.43 17.90
N TYR A 488 -12.48 20.63 19.06
CA TYR A 488 -12.89 21.96 19.52
C TYR A 488 -11.98 22.48 20.63
N TYR A 489 -10.93 21.77 20.98
CA TYR A 489 -9.90 22.19 21.91
C TYR A 489 -8.75 22.88 21.21
N SER A 490 -8.21 23.94 21.83
CA SER A 490 -6.91 24.51 21.46
C SER A 490 -5.76 23.72 22.08
N PRO A 491 -4.55 23.68 21.45
CA PRO A 491 -3.39 23.04 22.05
C PRO A 491 -3.03 23.54 23.46
N GLU A 492 -3.32 24.80 23.80
CA GLU A 492 -3.08 25.37 25.12
C GLU A 492 -3.99 24.77 26.20
N GLU A 493 -5.08 24.13 25.82
CA GLU A 493 -6.01 23.44 26.71
C GLU A 493 -5.58 22.00 26.99
N TYR A 494 -4.57 21.49 26.28
CA TYR A 494 -4.09 20.12 26.45
C TYR A 494 -3.34 19.94 27.76
N CYS A 495 -3.27 18.71 28.22
CA CYS A 495 -2.49 18.33 29.39
C CYS A 495 -1.62 17.11 29.12
N PRO A 496 -0.43 17.04 29.74
CA PRO A 496 0.46 15.91 29.57
C PRO A 496 -0.06 14.68 30.29
N LEU A 497 0.01 13.56 29.60
CA LEU A 497 -0.05 12.22 30.16
C LEU A 497 1.35 11.60 30.12
N THR A 498 1.78 11.03 31.24
CA THR A 498 3.03 10.29 31.33
C THR A 498 2.77 8.83 30.96
N VAL A 499 3.40 8.35 29.92
CA VAL A 499 3.30 6.96 29.45
C VAL A 499 4.56 6.21 29.83
N VAL A 500 4.44 5.25 30.74
CA VAL A 500 5.52 4.36 31.13
C VAL A 500 5.36 3.06 30.35
N MET A 501 6.36 2.75 29.52
CA MET A 501 6.38 1.59 28.63
C MET A 501 7.44 0.61 29.11
N GLU A 502 7.11 -0.68 29.10
CA GLU A 502 8.02 -1.75 29.52
C GLU A 502 7.97 -2.93 28.55
N SER A 503 9.13 -3.56 28.33
CA SER A 503 9.28 -4.82 27.62
C SER A 503 10.00 -5.83 28.51
N THR A 504 9.32 -6.87 28.96
CA THR A 504 9.90 -7.90 29.83
C THR A 504 10.96 -8.75 29.10
N ARG A 505 11.03 -8.67 27.77
CA ARG A 505 12.05 -9.33 26.94
C ARG A 505 13.29 -8.43 26.71
N GLY A 506 13.17 -7.11 26.91
CA GLY A 506 14.29 -6.16 26.79
C GLY A 506 14.62 -5.69 25.38
N GLY A 507 13.83 -6.04 24.36
CA GLY A 507 14.06 -5.67 22.96
C GLY A 507 13.24 -4.47 22.44
N GLY A 508 12.43 -3.84 23.29
CA GLY A 508 11.43 -2.87 22.87
C GLY A 508 10.10 -3.52 22.53
N TRP A 509 9.22 -2.79 21.88
CA TRP A 509 7.95 -3.27 21.35
C TRP A 509 8.12 -3.61 19.87
N GLU A 510 7.97 -4.86 19.52
CA GLU A 510 8.26 -5.38 18.18
C GLU A 510 6.99 -5.33 17.29
N GLY A 511 7.19 -5.45 15.96
CA GLY A 511 6.10 -5.59 14.99
C GLY A 511 5.23 -4.35 14.83
N GLY A 512 5.74 -3.15 15.18
CA GLY A 512 4.95 -1.92 15.07
C GLY A 512 3.95 -1.71 16.21
N ALA A 513 4.03 -2.50 17.31
CA ALA A 513 3.17 -2.29 18.46
C ALA A 513 3.33 -0.88 19.04
N HIS A 514 2.23 -0.18 19.25
CA HIS A 514 2.22 1.18 19.77
C HIS A 514 0.90 1.51 20.48
N LEU A 515 0.90 2.60 21.23
CA LEU A 515 -0.31 3.24 21.75
C LEU A 515 -0.64 4.44 20.89
N SER A 516 -1.90 4.66 20.58
CA SER A 516 -2.43 5.95 20.17
C SER A 516 -3.35 6.54 21.25
N PHE A 517 -3.35 7.86 21.32
CA PHE A 517 -4.21 8.64 22.22
C PHE A 517 -5.20 9.39 21.34
N GLU A 518 -6.47 9.01 21.41
CA GLU A 518 -7.46 9.41 20.42
C GLU A 518 -8.69 10.04 21.07
N SER A 519 -9.32 11.00 20.38
CA SER A 519 -10.66 11.44 20.73
C SER A 519 -11.69 10.36 20.37
N LEU A 520 -12.95 10.56 20.77
CA LEU A 520 -14.06 9.69 20.40
C LEU A 520 -14.34 9.67 18.89
N SER A 521 -13.98 10.71 18.16
CA SER A 521 -14.15 10.82 16.71
C SER A 521 -12.92 10.40 15.92
N GLY A 522 -11.84 9.92 16.60
CA GLY A 522 -10.64 9.43 15.96
C GLY A 522 -9.55 10.47 15.72
N TYR A 523 -9.66 11.69 16.31
CA TYR A 523 -8.53 12.61 16.31
C TYR A 523 -7.39 12.04 17.15
N VAL A 524 -6.20 11.87 16.56
CA VAL A 524 -5.02 11.35 17.24
C VAL A 524 -4.21 12.49 17.84
N TYR A 525 -4.19 12.58 19.17
CA TYR A 525 -3.38 13.55 19.91
C TYR A 525 -1.88 13.22 19.87
N GLY A 526 -1.55 11.95 19.92
CA GLY A 526 -0.17 11.48 19.87
C GLY A 526 -0.08 9.96 19.94
N THR A 527 1.14 9.46 19.77
CA THR A 527 1.45 8.03 19.86
C THR A 527 2.63 7.77 20.77
N ALA A 528 2.73 6.57 21.34
CA ALA A 528 3.84 6.14 22.14
C ALA A 528 4.24 4.72 21.82
N ALA A 529 5.54 4.47 21.63
CA ALA A 529 6.10 3.15 21.38
C ALA A 529 7.49 3.02 22.03
N LEU A 530 7.84 1.83 22.47
CA LEU A 530 9.17 1.53 23.00
C LEU A 530 10.05 0.99 21.86
N ALA A 531 10.83 1.85 21.23
CA ALA A 531 11.65 1.49 20.07
C ALA A 531 12.74 0.47 20.39
N SER A 532 13.31 0.50 21.60
CA SER A 532 14.36 -0.43 22.05
C SER A 532 14.48 -0.43 23.56
N GLY A 533 15.17 -1.43 24.10
CA GLY A 533 15.44 -1.53 25.55
C GLY A 533 14.30 -2.16 26.34
N SER A 534 14.40 -2.14 27.68
CA SER A 534 13.44 -2.76 28.60
C SER A 534 12.37 -1.80 29.09
N SER A 535 12.61 -0.49 29.07
CA SER A 535 11.62 0.53 29.47
C SER A 535 11.96 1.90 28.93
N ALA A 536 10.92 2.72 28.76
CA ALA A 536 11.01 4.14 28.49
C ALA A 536 9.79 4.87 29.08
N THR A 537 9.94 6.19 29.25
CA THR A 537 8.84 7.07 29.66
C THR A 537 8.78 8.23 28.67
N VAL A 538 7.59 8.53 28.19
CA VAL A 538 7.32 9.67 27.29
C VAL A 538 6.12 10.44 27.77
N GLU A 539 5.99 11.70 27.36
CA GLU A 539 4.82 12.52 27.59
C GLU A 539 4.02 12.65 26.28
N VAL A 540 2.69 12.57 26.39
CA VAL A 540 1.75 12.79 25.29
C VAL A 540 0.74 13.84 25.73
N GLU A 541 0.65 14.93 25.00
CA GLU A 541 -0.31 16.00 25.23
C GLU A 541 -1.68 15.59 24.67
N VAL A 542 -2.73 15.65 25.51
CA VAL A 542 -4.09 15.26 25.14
C VAL A 542 -5.11 16.31 25.54
N ALA A 543 -6.28 16.31 24.91
CA ALA A 543 -7.40 17.13 25.33
C ALA A 543 -7.81 16.81 26.79
N PRO A 544 -8.40 17.75 27.50
CA PRO A 544 -8.75 17.57 28.91
C PRO A 544 -9.92 16.62 29.14
N HIS A 545 -10.53 16.08 28.11
CA HIS A 545 -11.77 15.30 28.18
C HIS A 545 -11.81 14.20 27.10
N ASP A 546 -12.38 13.04 27.41
CA ASP A 546 -12.78 11.99 26.48
C ASP A 546 -11.64 11.46 25.56
N VAL A 547 -10.63 10.85 26.17
CA VAL A 547 -9.50 10.27 25.45
C VAL A 547 -9.56 8.76 25.51
N ASN A 548 -9.45 8.12 24.33
CA ASN A 548 -9.18 6.69 24.19
C ASN A 548 -7.67 6.46 24.12
N VAL A 549 -7.18 5.54 24.93
CA VAL A 549 -5.83 4.96 24.78
C VAL A 549 -6.00 3.64 24.07
N VAL A 550 -5.57 3.57 22.82
CA VAL A 550 -5.74 2.40 21.95
C VAL A 550 -4.41 1.69 21.80
N PHE A 551 -4.37 0.39 22.12
CA PHE A 551 -3.20 -0.44 21.87
C PHE A 551 -3.31 -1.09 20.50
N HIS A 552 -2.33 -0.81 19.64
CA HIS A 552 -2.18 -1.41 18.32
C HIS A 552 -1.23 -2.60 18.41
N HIS A 553 -1.73 -3.76 18.01
CA HIS A 553 -1.00 -5.02 18.10
C HIS A 553 0.13 -5.12 17.10
N GLY A 554 1.33 -5.54 17.56
CA GLY A 554 2.49 -5.84 16.70
C GLY A 554 2.66 -7.33 16.40
N GLY A 555 1.84 -8.20 17.03
CA GLY A 555 1.89 -9.63 16.80
C GLY A 555 2.23 -10.48 18.03
N GLY A 556 2.84 -11.64 17.84
CA GLY A 556 3.07 -12.64 18.90
C GLY A 556 3.99 -12.22 20.04
N THR A 557 4.67 -11.10 19.94
CA THR A 557 5.57 -10.52 20.96
C THR A 557 4.85 -9.62 21.95
N ASP A 558 3.61 -9.23 21.69
CA ASP A 558 2.81 -8.33 22.55
C ASP A 558 2.63 -8.86 23.98
N ARG A 559 2.77 -10.15 24.19
CA ARG A 559 2.77 -10.79 25.54
C ARG A 559 3.90 -10.34 26.47
N TYR A 560 4.91 -9.63 25.94
CA TYR A 560 6.03 -9.09 26.71
C TYR A 560 5.88 -7.59 26.98
N ILE A 561 4.79 -6.98 26.50
CA ILE A 561 4.52 -5.55 26.58
C ILE A 561 3.67 -5.26 27.81
N ASN A 562 4.14 -4.31 28.63
CA ASN A 562 3.38 -3.70 29.70
C ASN A 562 3.40 -2.18 29.52
N TYR A 563 2.35 -1.51 29.98
CA TYR A 563 2.35 -0.05 30.01
C TYR A 563 1.45 0.52 31.09
N ARG A 564 1.76 1.74 31.51
CA ARG A 564 0.94 2.55 32.42
C ARG A 564 0.82 3.95 31.87
N VAL A 565 -0.35 4.54 32.04
CA VAL A 565 -0.64 5.92 31.69
C VAL A 565 -1.01 6.66 32.97
N LEU A 566 -0.26 7.71 33.26
CA LEU A 566 -0.46 8.53 34.44
C LEU A 566 -0.83 9.96 34.00
N ASN A 567 -1.68 10.62 34.79
CA ASN A 567 -1.94 12.03 34.58
C ASN A 567 -0.79 12.91 35.12
N ARG A 568 -0.88 14.23 34.89
CA ARG A 568 0.10 15.21 35.35
C ARG A 568 0.28 15.24 36.89
N HIS A 569 -0.61 14.63 37.64
CA HIS A 569 -0.54 14.53 39.11
C HIS A 569 0.08 13.23 39.60
N GLY A 570 0.46 12.33 38.66
CA GLY A 570 1.00 11.03 38.96
C GLY A 570 -0.05 9.95 39.27
N ASP A 571 -1.34 10.25 39.10
CA ASP A 571 -2.40 9.27 39.29
C ASP A 571 -2.41 8.30 38.09
N GLU A 572 -2.45 6.99 38.38
CA GLU A 572 -2.49 5.93 37.35
C GLU A 572 -3.90 5.84 36.75
N LEU A 573 -4.04 6.21 35.48
CA LEU A 573 -5.30 6.20 34.73
C LEU A 573 -5.52 4.85 34.04
N VAL A 574 -4.46 4.27 33.49
CA VAL A 574 -4.47 2.99 32.79
C VAL A 574 -3.27 2.18 33.24
N ARG A 575 -3.47 0.88 33.50
CA ARG A 575 -2.41 -0.10 33.69
C ARG A 575 -2.73 -1.35 32.89
N VAL A 576 -1.79 -1.78 32.09
CA VAL A 576 -1.89 -3.01 31.32
C VAL A 576 -0.62 -3.82 31.52
N ASP A 577 -0.81 -5.00 32.07
CA ASP A 577 0.20 -6.06 32.15
C ASP A 577 -0.16 -7.11 31.09
N TYR A 578 0.80 -7.53 30.26
CA TYR A 578 0.61 -8.48 29.16
C TYR A 578 -0.38 -7.98 28.09
N ALA A 579 0.01 -6.98 27.31
CA ALA A 579 -0.85 -6.29 26.32
C ALA A 579 -1.49 -7.24 25.29
N PHE A 580 -0.89 -8.38 24.98
CA PHE A 580 -1.48 -9.38 24.10
C PHE A 580 -2.87 -9.88 24.56
N MET A 581 -3.10 -9.96 25.86
CA MET A 581 -4.39 -10.42 26.42
C MET A 581 -5.26 -9.27 26.90
N ASN A 582 -4.65 -8.20 27.41
CA ASN A 582 -5.29 -7.13 28.14
C ASN A 582 -5.21 -5.77 27.40
N GLY A 583 -4.46 -5.71 26.29
CA GLY A 583 -4.44 -4.53 25.41
C GLY A 583 -5.79 -4.35 24.73
N GLY A 584 -6.05 -3.15 24.28
CA GLY A 584 -7.31 -2.79 23.63
C GLY A 584 -7.52 -1.28 23.75
N THR A 585 -8.78 -0.88 23.82
CA THR A 585 -9.13 0.53 23.99
C THR A 585 -9.50 0.79 25.47
N HIS A 586 -8.81 1.75 26.08
CA HIS A 586 -9.09 2.23 27.43
C HIS A 586 -9.60 3.67 27.37
N PHE A 587 -10.83 3.88 27.75
CA PHE A 587 -11.44 5.20 27.79
C PHE A 587 -11.10 5.96 29.05
N ILE A 588 -10.65 7.23 28.92
CA ILE A 588 -10.34 8.14 30.00
C ILE A 588 -11.23 9.39 29.83
N GLU A 589 -12.18 9.60 30.74
CA GLU A 589 -13.11 10.75 30.66
C GLU A 589 -12.43 12.08 31.03
N TRP A 590 -11.56 12.09 32.01
CA TRP A 590 -10.90 13.28 32.53
C TRP A 590 -9.39 13.08 32.71
N PRO A 591 -8.64 13.06 31.62
CA PRO A 591 -7.20 12.74 31.70
C PRO A 591 -6.39 13.77 32.50
N CYS A 592 -6.84 15.02 32.54
CA CYS A 592 -6.15 16.12 33.23
C CYS A 592 -6.53 16.25 34.71
N ALA A 593 -7.60 15.60 35.15
CA ALA A 593 -8.09 15.73 36.50
C ALA A 593 -7.25 14.91 37.50
N ARG A 594 -7.15 15.42 38.72
CA ARG A 594 -6.57 14.66 39.82
C ARG A 594 -7.53 13.56 40.24
N LEU A 595 -7.08 12.31 40.20
CA LEU A 595 -7.82 11.20 40.81
C LEU A 595 -7.61 11.22 42.31
N GLY A 596 -8.39 12.02 43.00
CA GLY A 596 -8.36 12.11 44.43
C GLY A 596 -9.22 13.28 44.89
N ILE A 597 -9.89 13.14 46.01
CA ILE A 597 -10.60 14.23 46.62
C ILE A 597 -9.52 15.15 47.19
N GLU A 598 -9.34 16.36 46.62
CA GLU A 598 -8.79 17.44 47.43
C GLU A 598 -9.77 17.63 48.61
N GLU A 599 -9.31 17.35 49.83
CA GLU A 599 -9.98 17.91 51.00
C GLU A 599 -9.89 19.42 50.86
N GLN A 600 -10.92 20.02 50.26
CA GLN A 600 -11.08 21.46 50.44
C GLN A 600 -11.17 21.75 51.95
N PRO A 601 -10.43 22.75 52.47
CA PRO A 601 -10.63 23.18 53.83
C PRO A 601 -12.13 23.48 54.01
N ALA A 602 -12.71 22.99 55.09
CA ALA A 602 -14.13 22.95 55.36
C ALA A 602 -14.77 24.34 55.34
N GLU A 603 -15.04 24.88 54.15
CA GLU A 603 -16.06 25.90 53.97
C GLU A 603 -17.33 25.19 53.48
N ALA A 604 -18.32 25.20 54.33
CA ALA A 604 -19.65 24.66 54.29
C ALA A 604 -20.02 23.85 53.04
N SER A 605 -19.80 22.51 53.07
CA SER A 605 -20.34 21.56 52.12
C SER A 605 -21.85 21.81 51.93
N THR A 606 -22.25 22.12 50.69
CA THR A 606 -23.66 22.38 50.33
C THR A 606 -24.42 21.07 50.07
N CYS A 607 -23.75 19.91 50.09
CA CYS A 607 -24.36 18.59 49.88
C CYS A 607 -24.06 17.67 51.06
N ARG A 608 -25.11 17.12 51.66
CA ARG A 608 -25.03 16.08 52.68
C ARG A 608 -25.57 14.78 52.14
N VAL A 609 -24.92 13.67 52.50
CA VAL A 609 -25.36 12.31 52.12
C VAL A 609 -25.34 11.42 53.33
N TRP A 610 -26.40 10.64 53.50
CA TRP A 610 -26.51 9.67 54.61
C TRP A 610 -27.49 8.51 54.31
N PRO A 611 -27.33 7.37 54.90
CA PRO A 611 -26.18 6.97 55.72
C PRO A 611 -24.94 6.72 54.86
N ASN A 612 -23.74 6.78 55.44
CA ASN A 612 -22.49 6.32 54.85
C ASN A 612 -21.66 5.63 55.95
N PRO A 613 -21.56 4.29 55.97
CA PRO A 613 -21.99 3.34 54.94
C PRO A 613 -23.51 3.31 54.67
N ALA A 614 -23.88 3.13 53.42
CA ALA A 614 -25.26 3.02 52.96
C ALA A 614 -25.67 1.55 52.72
N HIS A 615 -26.98 1.26 52.84
CA HIS A 615 -27.56 -0.03 52.54
C HIS A 615 -28.47 0.07 51.29
N ASP A 616 -29.77 0.18 51.48
CA ASP A 616 -30.75 0.13 50.39
C ASP A 616 -31.06 1.48 49.76
N VAL A 617 -30.98 2.58 50.54
CA VAL A 617 -31.28 3.93 50.11
C VAL A 617 -30.23 4.89 50.61
N LEU A 618 -29.82 5.82 49.74
CA LEU A 618 -28.96 6.93 50.08
C LEU A 618 -29.79 8.23 50.03
N HIS A 619 -29.80 8.97 51.09
CA HIS A 619 -30.40 10.32 51.14
C HIS A 619 -29.37 11.36 50.74
N ILE A 620 -29.78 12.29 49.88
CA ILE A 620 -28.95 13.36 49.33
C ILE A 620 -29.62 14.69 49.56
N GLU A 621 -29.03 15.51 50.41
CA GLU A 621 -29.49 16.87 50.68
C GLU A 621 -28.52 17.86 50.03
N ALA A 622 -28.96 18.54 48.98
CA ALA A 622 -28.22 19.62 48.32
C ALA A 622 -29.15 20.72 47.91
N ALA A 623 -28.70 21.97 48.05
CA ALA A 623 -29.46 23.15 47.58
C ALA A 623 -29.61 23.09 46.06
N ALA A 624 -30.85 23.08 45.54
CA ALA A 624 -31.18 23.06 44.12
C ALA A 624 -30.53 21.85 43.35
N LEU A 625 -30.63 20.66 43.93
CA LEU A 625 -30.18 19.42 43.29
C LEU A 625 -30.94 19.19 41.99
N LEU A 626 -30.23 19.11 40.85
CA LEU A 626 -30.77 18.75 39.54
C LEU A 626 -30.75 17.23 39.33
N ARG A 627 -29.64 16.61 39.71
CA ARG A 627 -29.46 15.16 39.65
C ARG A 627 -28.29 14.72 40.51
N ALA A 628 -28.31 13.45 40.92
CA ALA A 628 -27.18 12.80 41.51
C ALA A 628 -26.89 11.49 40.76
N GLU A 629 -25.62 11.18 40.57
CA GLU A 629 -25.11 10.02 39.81
C GLU A 629 -24.13 9.24 40.69
N LEU A 630 -24.26 7.92 40.72
CA LEU A 630 -23.39 7.04 41.45
C LEU A 630 -22.53 6.24 40.51
N TYR A 631 -21.23 6.21 40.77
CA TYR A 631 -20.25 5.52 39.96
C TYR A 631 -19.54 4.43 40.80
N ASP A 632 -19.23 3.31 40.20
CA ASP A 632 -18.37 2.29 40.78
C ASP A 632 -16.88 2.71 40.74
N THR A 633 -16.00 1.89 41.30
CA THR A 633 -14.54 2.15 41.30
C THR A 633 -13.89 2.06 39.93
N TYR A 634 -14.62 1.60 38.91
CA TYR A 634 -14.19 1.57 37.50
C TYR A 634 -14.73 2.75 36.70
N GLY A 635 -15.40 3.73 37.36
CA GLY A 635 -15.97 4.89 36.70
C GLY A 635 -17.28 4.62 35.94
N ARG A 636 -17.87 3.45 36.05
CA ARG A 636 -19.16 3.15 35.41
C ARG A 636 -20.30 3.70 36.26
N ARG A 637 -21.22 4.45 35.64
CA ARG A 637 -22.43 4.95 36.32
C ARG A 637 -23.37 3.76 36.59
N VAL A 638 -23.63 3.52 37.86
CA VAL A 638 -24.41 2.39 38.36
C VAL A 638 -25.79 2.77 38.88
N ALA A 639 -26.00 4.05 39.27
CA ALA A 639 -27.29 4.58 39.65
C ALA A 639 -27.39 6.08 39.36
N THR A 640 -28.61 6.59 39.22
CA THR A 640 -28.90 8.03 39.06
C THR A 640 -30.25 8.36 39.65
N THR A 641 -30.38 9.57 40.24
CA THR A 641 -31.63 10.12 40.72
C THR A 641 -31.71 11.61 40.45
N SER A 642 -32.92 12.13 40.20
CA SER A 642 -33.22 13.57 40.19
C SER A 642 -33.90 14.02 41.48
N GLY A 643 -34.09 13.12 42.45
CA GLY A 643 -34.67 13.37 43.76
C GLY A 643 -33.64 13.35 44.88
N SER A 644 -34.11 13.55 46.12
CA SER A 644 -33.30 13.48 47.33
C SER A 644 -32.89 12.08 47.77
N ASP A 645 -33.47 11.04 47.15
CA ASP A 645 -33.25 9.65 47.52
C ASP A 645 -32.75 8.85 46.30
N MET A 646 -31.74 8.03 46.51
CA MET A 646 -31.19 7.12 45.52
C MET A 646 -31.33 5.69 46.00
N ASP A 647 -31.98 4.88 45.19
CA ASP A 647 -32.08 3.40 45.43
C ASP A 647 -30.77 2.75 45.12
N LEU A 648 -30.26 1.99 46.07
CA LEU A 648 -29.01 1.24 46.00
C LEU A 648 -29.27 -0.27 45.96
N ALA A 649 -30.52 -0.71 45.92
CA ALA A 649 -30.90 -2.11 45.93
C ALA A 649 -30.25 -2.85 44.73
N GLY A 650 -29.57 -3.94 45.04
CA GLY A 650 -28.89 -4.79 44.04
C GLY A 650 -27.47 -4.35 43.67
N LEU A 651 -26.95 -3.24 44.22
CA LEU A 651 -25.56 -2.87 44.05
C LEU A 651 -24.66 -3.73 44.98
N PRO A 652 -23.52 -4.22 44.49
CA PRO A 652 -22.57 -4.96 45.31
C PRO A 652 -22.02 -4.12 46.49
N ALA A 653 -21.68 -4.76 47.61
CA ALA A 653 -20.94 -4.09 48.65
C ALA A 653 -19.57 -3.60 48.12
N GLY A 654 -19.22 -2.35 48.40
CA GLY A 654 -17.98 -1.77 47.87
C GLY A 654 -17.88 -0.27 48.06
N GLY A 655 -16.83 0.29 47.47
CA GLY A 655 -16.62 1.73 47.43
C GLY A 655 -17.27 2.32 46.15
N TYR A 656 -17.92 3.45 46.27
CA TYR A 656 -18.58 4.17 45.19
C TYR A 656 -18.26 5.65 45.26
N ILE A 657 -18.47 6.32 44.14
CA ILE A 657 -18.33 7.79 44.03
C ILE A 657 -19.70 8.37 43.67
N LEU A 658 -20.22 9.24 44.52
CA LEU A 658 -21.44 9.98 44.24
C LEU A 658 -21.08 11.35 43.68
N ARG A 659 -21.75 11.76 42.61
CA ARG A 659 -21.66 13.07 41.98
C ARG A 659 -23.04 13.75 42.06
N ALA A 660 -23.11 14.87 42.74
CA ALA A 660 -24.31 15.70 42.79
C ALA A 660 -24.17 16.96 41.90
N VAL A 661 -25.15 17.21 41.05
CA VAL A 661 -25.20 18.35 40.12
C VAL A 661 -26.32 19.27 40.53
N THR A 662 -26.01 20.55 40.75
CA THR A 662 -26.96 21.59 41.14
C THR A 662 -27.24 22.58 39.98
N ASP A 663 -28.18 23.48 40.13
CA ASP A 663 -28.54 24.52 39.17
C ASP A 663 -27.40 25.53 38.86
N LYS A 664 -26.38 25.58 39.72
CA LYS A 664 -25.20 26.42 39.53
C LYS A 664 -24.07 25.74 38.73
N GLY A 665 -24.33 24.54 38.18
CA GLY A 665 -23.35 23.78 37.45
C GLY A 665 -22.23 23.15 38.31
N VAL A 666 -22.23 23.36 39.60
CA VAL A 666 -21.21 22.82 40.50
C VAL A 666 -21.55 21.37 40.80
N SER A 667 -20.72 20.44 40.40
CA SER A 667 -20.81 19.05 40.81
C SER A 667 -19.99 18.84 42.09
N GLU A 668 -20.63 18.38 43.16
CA GLU A 668 -19.93 17.94 44.36
C GLU A 668 -19.75 16.41 44.30
N THR A 669 -18.55 15.94 44.59
CA THR A 669 -18.22 14.50 44.56
C THR A 669 -17.98 13.99 45.97
N ARG A 670 -18.59 12.86 46.34
CA ARG A 670 -18.46 12.20 47.65
C ARG A 670 -18.09 10.74 47.51
N LYS A 671 -17.19 10.25 48.34
CA LYS A 671 -16.95 8.82 48.51
C LYS A 671 -18.08 8.19 49.37
N LEU A 672 -18.60 7.09 48.86
CA LEU A 672 -19.68 6.36 49.50
C LEU A 672 -19.23 4.91 49.70
N LYS A 673 -19.59 4.31 50.83
CA LYS A 673 -19.42 2.87 51.07
C LYS A 673 -20.80 2.21 51.14
N ILE A 674 -21.04 1.24 50.25
CA ILE A 674 -22.23 0.37 50.31
C ILE A 674 -21.88 -0.88 51.06
N VAL A 675 -22.75 -1.29 51.99
CA VAL A 675 -22.63 -2.54 52.76
C VAL A 675 -23.90 -3.37 52.53
N ILE A 676 -23.77 -4.68 52.55
CA ILE A 676 -24.91 -5.59 52.41
C ILE A 676 -25.64 -5.59 53.75
N SER A 677 -26.96 -5.44 53.78
CA SER A 677 -27.80 -5.71 54.94
C SER A 677 -27.81 -7.24 55.15
N ASP A 678 -27.42 -7.73 56.37
CA ASP A 678 -27.56 -9.12 56.77
C ASP A 678 -29.02 -9.54 56.79
#